data_5cf738c880e6e491c9f4cdfe9b36f1fa
#
_entry.id   5cf738c880e6e491c9f4cdfe9b36f1fa
#
_cell.length_a   1.000
_cell.length_b   1.000
_cell.length_c   1.000
_cell.angle_alpha   90.00
_cell.angle_beta   90.00
_cell.angle_gamma   90.00
#
_symmetry.space_group_name_H-M   'P 1'
#
loop_
_entity.id
_entity.type
_entity.pdbx_description
1 polymer ?
#
loop_
_entity_poly.entity_id
_entity_poly.type
_entity_poly.pdbx_seq_one_letter_code
_entity_poly.pdbx_strand_id
1 'polypeptide(L)'
;MLADPITVPILLTATERAAPRQDQSAADKKATLLRLLGLIPSPRSIDYVHEKTPYQLHPLLTEQRHPKTWNFSDRIADDLEAGYRMLFAVDEDIADRLASFDREAQVLERAVQAIEEAILSGQKIYVFGCRETGRWAKWLEGSLWRPFWKNLQTRDKIWAKVRPEIGDAIENRLIGEMPGGDISLVSPLKGWQDLMLTGRLQFQERGIEPGDVVFCISASGETPAVIGTIYEALDRWTKRYPYEAEKLQKKLFFFLNNPREVLLPFDRCRVLLEEPGIVKIDCTTGPQALAGFTQMQASTIDAFLLAHVLQAALDRSLRRFLSDKEMARLGFGRPVVLADKIREFPDILRAATKIVPSLSRMTASAEKTFRDGGFVSYLASRGAGTVFNICAEQGPAFHIRPLDTVGTKPRKSRIQVWVPQPNQEDAWRTILGRPFRTLPSAFYEKRLDQGSADPDLLRIAQESLESSAEDRKLLYDFSFSDQNLRTKGPEKGDLGVLVVISPEEDLLTDKDSYFSEFMSQFLRKGCQMAILFITENSDREINKIVRKIPDFDPDGKDIMAILSLDPAGDPLAINRLIASKILLNAHSAAVMARTGRVIGNTVPVLDPADLKSIGQATALVLSHVNDVLKKPDWVKRHGIQKPISYGESNAVLFDAIRFMEGNGKQPEQDSSVALSIIRILESLRLNRAFSLEEAMAILRETGLQRYLRDVATQSQ
;
A
#
# COMPACT_ATOMS: atom_id res chain seq x y z
N MET A 1 25.69 2.49 -37.97
CA MET A 1 25.13 3.79 -37.54
C MET A 1 24.34 3.48 -36.30
N LEU A 2 25.00 3.65 -35.17
CA LEU A 2 24.41 3.47 -33.82
C LEU A 2 23.81 4.81 -33.42
N ALA A 3 22.49 4.82 -33.14
CA ALA A 3 21.81 5.98 -32.64
C ALA A 3 22.14 6.18 -31.16
N ASP A 4 22.57 7.37 -30.80
CA ASP A 4 22.85 7.81 -29.44
C ASP A 4 21.61 7.76 -28.56
N PRO A 5 21.74 7.42 -27.27
CA PRO A 5 20.63 7.50 -26.33
C PRO A 5 20.31 8.98 -26.07
N ILE A 6 19.05 9.33 -26.25
CA ILE A 6 18.49 10.65 -25.93
C ILE A 6 18.62 10.86 -24.42
N THR A 7 19.62 11.61 -24.03
CA THR A 7 19.76 12.16 -22.69
C THR A 7 18.70 13.26 -22.52
N VAL A 8 17.61 12.95 -21.85
CA VAL A 8 16.66 13.98 -21.40
C VAL A 8 17.36 14.78 -20.29
N PRO A 9 17.59 16.08 -20.45
CA PRO A 9 18.16 16.87 -19.37
C PRO A 9 17.12 16.95 -18.24
N ILE A 10 17.47 16.37 -17.10
CA ILE A 10 16.81 16.68 -15.82
C ILE A 10 17.17 18.12 -15.49
N LEU A 11 16.35 19.06 -15.92
CA LEU A 11 16.38 20.43 -15.44
C LEU A 11 15.78 20.47 -14.02
N LEU A 12 16.48 19.87 -13.06
CA LEU A 12 16.45 20.28 -11.69
C LEU A 12 17.22 21.61 -11.62
N THR A 13 16.55 22.73 -11.82
CA THR A 13 17.09 24.00 -11.34
C THR A 13 17.14 23.90 -9.82
N ALA A 14 18.31 23.50 -9.34
CA ALA A 14 18.71 23.63 -7.95
C ALA A 14 18.85 25.11 -7.60
N THR A 15 17.73 25.79 -7.39
CA THR A 15 17.68 27.14 -6.81
C THR A 15 16.29 27.40 -6.25
N GLU A 16 15.91 26.63 -5.24
CA GLU A 16 15.17 27.17 -4.12
C GLU A 16 15.81 26.56 -2.86
N ARG A 17 17.05 27.00 -2.60
CA ARG A 17 17.63 26.94 -1.25
C ARG A 17 16.63 27.67 -0.35
N ALA A 18 16.37 27.11 0.82
CA ALA A 18 15.68 27.81 1.89
C ALA A 18 16.20 29.25 1.94
N ALA A 19 15.42 30.19 1.45
CA ALA A 19 15.77 31.60 1.48
C ALA A 19 15.75 32.06 2.92
N PRO A 20 16.73 32.86 3.36
CA PRO A 20 16.69 33.51 4.65
C PRO A 20 15.42 34.38 4.71
N ARG A 21 14.83 34.47 5.89
CA ARG A 21 13.66 35.31 6.21
C ARG A 21 13.74 36.64 5.47
N GLN A 22 13.07 36.73 4.32
CA GLN A 22 12.86 37.99 3.64
C GLN A 22 11.50 38.56 4.04
N ASP A 23 11.53 39.80 4.45
CA ASP A 23 10.46 40.74 4.72
C ASP A 23 9.03 40.29 4.37
N GLN A 24 8.24 40.00 5.39
CA GLN A 24 6.80 39.69 5.30
C GLN A 24 5.96 40.76 4.58
N SER A 25 6.47 41.99 4.42
CA SER A 25 5.74 43.09 3.80
C SER A 25 5.69 43.03 2.26
N ALA A 26 6.58 42.29 1.61
CA ALA A 26 6.62 42.15 0.15
C ALA A 26 5.81 40.96 -0.39
N ALA A 27 5.57 39.94 0.40
CA ALA A 27 4.82 38.75 0.03
C ALA A 27 3.31 39.01 -0.09
N ASP A 28 2.77 39.93 0.71
CA ASP A 28 1.33 40.23 0.76
C ASP A 28 0.76 40.98 -0.48
N LYS A 29 1.60 41.54 -1.33
CA LYS A 29 1.14 42.29 -2.51
C LYS A 29 0.89 41.44 -3.77
N LYS A 30 1.13 40.12 -3.76
CA LYS A 30 1.14 39.27 -4.97
C LYS A 30 0.08 38.16 -5.06
N ALA A 31 -0.76 37.92 -4.09
CA ALA A 31 -1.78 36.86 -4.13
C ALA A 31 -2.96 37.26 -5.03
N THR A 32 -2.84 37.03 -6.34
CA THR A 32 -3.86 37.41 -7.32
C THR A 32 -5.10 36.49 -7.19
N LEU A 33 -4.93 35.19 -6.97
CA LEU A 33 -6.03 34.23 -6.87
C LEU A 33 -6.87 34.45 -5.61
N LEU A 34 -6.25 34.55 -4.43
CA LEU A 34 -6.98 34.73 -3.18
C LEU A 34 -7.77 36.03 -3.15
N ARG A 35 -7.25 37.11 -3.76
CA ARG A 35 -8.00 38.36 -3.92
C ARG A 35 -9.18 38.24 -4.87
N LEU A 36 -9.01 37.50 -5.98
CA LEU A 36 -10.09 37.22 -6.92
C LEU A 36 -11.22 36.46 -6.25
N LEU A 37 -10.87 35.47 -5.39
CA LEU A 37 -11.82 34.67 -4.62
C LEU A 37 -12.42 35.41 -3.40
N GLY A 38 -11.85 36.56 -2.98
CA GLY A 38 -12.20 37.19 -1.70
C GLY A 38 -11.90 36.28 -0.49
N LEU A 39 -10.90 35.40 -0.62
CA LEU A 39 -10.59 34.38 0.37
C LEU A 39 -9.42 34.81 1.26
N ILE A 40 -9.65 34.75 2.57
CA ILE A 40 -8.60 34.90 3.59
C ILE A 40 -8.21 33.48 4.06
N PRO A 41 -6.92 33.09 3.99
CA PRO A 41 -6.47 31.79 4.47
C PRO A 41 -6.89 31.56 5.91
N SER A 42 -7.43 30.37 6.20
CA SER A 42 -7.81 30.02 7.56
C SER A 42 -6.58 29.82 8.45
N PRO A 43 -6.69 29.97 9.79
CA PRO A 43 -5.58 29.69 10.72
C PRO A 43 -4.98 28.28 10.52
N ARG A 44 -5.83 27.29 10.25
CA ARG A 44 -5.40 25.91 9.95
C ARG A 44 -4.58 25.81 8.67
N SER A 45 -4.93 26.56 7.63
CA SER A 45 -4.16 26.63 6.38
C SER A 45 -2.81 27.30 6.60
N ILE A 46 -2.78 28.40 7.35
CA ILE A 46 -1.54 29.12 7.67
C ILE A 46 -0.61 28.21 8.47
N ASP A 47 -1.11 27.57 9.52
CA ASP A 47 -0.37 26.61 10.33
C ASP A 47 0.19 25.46 9.47
N TYR A 48 -0.65 24.87 8.60
CA TYR A 48 -0.20 23.78 7.74
C TYR A 48 0.93 24.19 6.80
N VAL A 49 0.83 25.34 6.17
CA VAL A 49 1.84 25.81 5.21
C VAL A 49 3.16 26.16 5.88
N HIS A 50 3.13 26.74 7.08
CA HIS A 50 4.34 27.28 7.75
C HIS A 50 4.92 26.34 8.80
N GLU A 51 4.08 25.61 9.56
CA GLU A 51 4.53 24.81 10.70
C GLU A 51 4.52 23.30 10.39
N LYS A 52 3.65 22.82 9.49
CA LYS A 52 3.56 21.40 9.13
C LYS A 52 4.39 21.03 7.90
N THR A 53 5.46 21.79 7.62
CA THR A 53 6.37 21.54 6.48
C THR A 53 6.91 20.12 6.40
N PRO A 54 7.16 19.38 7.51
CA PRO A 54 7.59 17.98 7.44
C PRO A 54 6.56 17.00 6.83
N TYR A 55 5.32 17.43 6.62
CA TYR A 55 4.26 16.66 5.98
C TYR A 55 3.99 17.05 4.53
N GLN A 56 4.71 18.05 4.01
CA GLN A 56 4.63 18.50 2.62
C GLN A 56 5.54 17.65 1.74
N LEU A 57 5.11 16.42 1.46
CA LEU A 57 5.93 15.37 0.83
C LEU A 57 5.95 15.44 -0.71
N HIS A 58 5.32 16.45 -1.32
CA HIS A 58 5.25 16.59 -2.78
C HIS A 58 6.60 16.66 -3.53
N PRO A 59 7.76 17.02 -2.90
CA PRO A 59 9.05 16.92 -3.58
C PRO A 59 9.58 15.49 -3.72
N LEU A 60 9.06 14.53 -2.93
CA LEU A 60 9.50 13.13 -3.00
C LEU A 60 9.13 12.52 -4.33
N LEU A 61 10.01 11.66 -4.88
CA LEU A 61 9.76 10.98 -6.17
C LEU A 61 8.48 10.13 -6.09
N THR A 62 8.25 9.45 -4.97
CA THR A 62 7.05 8.62 -4.77
C THR A 62 5.74 9.40 -4.87
N GLU A 63 5.76 10.71 -4.65
CA GLU A 63 4.59 11.59 -4.74
C GLU A 63 4.44 12.24 -6.13
N GLN A 64 5.43 12.12 -7.00
CA GLN A 64 5.42 12.70 -8.35
C GLN A 64 4.67 11.81 -9.34
N ARG A 65 4.25 12.42 -10.44
CA ARG A 65 3.55 11.71 -11.53
C ARG A 65 4.54 10.98 -12.43
N HIS A 66 4.29 9.69 -12.68
CA HIS A 66 5.13 8.89 -13.55
C HIS A 66 4.90 9.20 -15.03
N PRO A 67 5.97 9.43 -15.85
CA PRO A 67 5.80 9.73 -17.28
C PRO A 67 5.11 8.61 -18.08
N LYS A 68 5.43 7.34 -17.80
CA LYS A 68 4.87 6.17 -18.50
C LYS A 68 3.34 6.03 -18.32
N THR A 69 2.77 6.62 -17.26
CA THR A 69 1.33 6.50 -16.93
C THR A 69 0.61 7.85 -16.90
N TRP A 70 1.21 8.91 -17.45
CA TRP A 70 0.67 10.28 -17.39
C TRP A 70 -0.80 10.40 -17.81
N ASN A 71 -1.20 9.66 -18.85
CA ASN A 71 -2.56 9.61 -19.38
C ASN A 71 -3.27 8.28 -19.14
N PHE A 72 -2.92 7.59 -18.05
CA PHE A 72 -3.40 6.25 -17.74
C PHE A 72 -4.93 6.15 -17.72
N SER A 73 -5.63 7.10 -17.06
CA SER A 73 -7.09 7.06 -16.98
C SER A 73 -7.80 7.13 -18.34
N ASP A 74 -7.26 7.91 -19.27
CA ASP A 74 -7.83 8.01 -20.62
C ASP A 74 -7.52 6.74 -21.40
N ARG A 75 -6.28 6.26 -21.33
CA ARG A 75 -5.86 5.08 -22.07
C ARG A 75 -6.61 3.83 -21.64
N ILE A 76 -6.80 3.61 -20.34
CA ILE A 76 -7.51 2.44 -19.81
C ILE A 76 -9.03 2.53 -20.03
N ALA A 77 -9.57 3.73 -20.19
CA ALA A 77 -10.97 3.94 -20.57
C ALA A 77 -11.23 3.45 -22.00
N ASP A 78 -10.28 3.66 -22.91
CA ASP A 78 -10.39 3.25 -24.31
C ASP A 78 -10.01 1.76 -24.49
N ASP A 79 -8.94 1.31 -23.84
CA ASP A 79 -8.36 -0.03 -24.00
C ASP A 79 -7.79 -0.52 -22.65
N LEU A 80 -8.52 -1.46 -22.02
CA LEU A 80 -8.12 -2.05 -20.73
C LEU A 80 -6.75 -2.73 -20.78
N GLU A 81 -6.47 -3.46 -21.88
CA GLU A 81 -5.18 -4.16 -22.00
C GLU A 81 -4.02 -3.18 -22.15
N ALA A 82 -4.20 -2.09 -22.91
CA ALA A 82 -3.19 -1.05 -23.03
C ALA A 82 -2.94 -0.37 -21.69
N GLY A 83 -3.99 -0.13 -20.89
CA GLY A 83 -3.86 0.40 -19.55
C GLY A 83 -3.04 -0.52 -18.63
N TYR A 84 -3.29 -1.83 -18.67
CA TYR A 84 -2.48 -2.82 -17.93
C TYR A 84 -1.02 -2.81 -18.36
N ARG A 85 -0.74 -2.74 -19.67
CA ARG A 85 0.64 -2.66 -20.18
C ARG A 85 1.36 -1.41 -19.68
N MET A 86 0.65 -0.27 -19.52
CA MET A 86 1.23 0.93 -18.91
C MET A 86 1.61 0.71 -17.44
N LEU A 87 0.76 0.03 -16.65
CA LEU A 87 1.07 -0.26 -15.24
C LEU A 87 2.29 -1.19 -15.14
N PHE A 88 2.32 -2.27 -15.89
CA PHE A 88 3.44 -3.23 -15.87
C PHE A 88 4.74 -2.63 -16.42
N ALA A 89 4.66 -1.67 -17.36
CA ALA A 89 5.84 -0.94 -17.79
C ALA A 89 6.48 -0.08 -16.69
N VAL A 90 5.70 0.34 -15.69
CA VAL A 90 6.27 0.99 -14.49
C VAL A 90 6.86 -0.06 -13.53
N ASP A 91 6.29 -1.27 -13.45
CA ASP A 91 6.88 -2.35 -12.65
C ASP A 91 8.26 -2.81 -13.18
N GLU A 92 8.60 -2.51 -14.46
CA GLU A 92 9.96 -2.72 -14.98
C GLU A 92 11.01 -1.89 -14.22
N ASP A 93 10.65 -0.73 -13.67
CA ASP A 93 11.55 0.09 -12.85
C ASP A 93 11.96 -0.63 -11.56
N ILE A 94 11.14 -1.57 -11.06
CA ILE A 94 11.50 -2.49 -9.97
C ILE A 94 12.62 -3.43 -10.44
N ALA A 95 12.49 -4.02 -11.63
CA ALA A 95 13.51 -4.93 -12.17
C ALA A 95 14.84 -4.23 -12.35
N ASP A 96 14.83 -2.99 -12.85
CA ASP A 96 16.02 -2.16 -13.02
C ASP A 96 16.70 -1.84 -11.68
N ARG A 97 15.89 -1.46 -10.65
CA ARG A 97 16.44 -1.21 -9.31
C ARG A 97 16.99 -2.49 -8.68
N LEU A 98 16.30 -3.61 -8.82
CA LEU A 98 16.75 -4.90 -8.32
C LEU A 98 18.09 -5.32 -8.96
N ALA A 99 18.26 -5.12 -10.25
CA ALA A 99 19.52 -5.41 -10.95
C ALA A 99 20.69 -4.58 -10.42
N SER A 100 20.44 -3.36 -9.92
CA SER A 100 21.48 -2.51 -9.35
C SER A 100 22.05 -3.03 -8.02
N PHE A 101 21.30 -3.89 -7.29
CA PHE A 101 21.80 -4.52 -6.05
C PHE A 101 22.98 -5.47 -6.28
N ASP A 102 23.31 -5.88 -7.50
CA ASP A 102 24.55 -6.58 -7.79
C ASP A 102 25.78 -5.78 -7.32
N ARG A 103 25.70 -4.44 -7.36
CA ARG A 103 26.76 -3.54 -6.88
C ARG A 103 26.67 -3.26 -5.37
N GLU A 104 25.53 -3.49 -4.77
CA GLU A 104 25.21 -3.23 -3.36
C GLU A 104 25.01 -4.53 -2.57
N ALA A 105 25.47 -5.67 -3.10
CA ALA A 105 25.24 -7.00 -2.54
C ALA A 105 25.62 -7.13 -1.06
N GLN A 106 26.64 -6.38 -0.59
CA GLN A 106 27.07 -6.40 0.82
C GLN A 106 25.97 -5.92 1.79
N VAL A 107 25.11 -5.00 1.36
CA VAL A 107 24.02 -4.47 2.22
C VAL A 107 22.98 -5.56 2.48
N LEU A 108 22.62 -6.30 1.42
CA LEU A 108 21.68 -7.42 1.52
C LEU A 108 22.27 -8.61 2.26
N GLU A 109 23.57 -8.88 2.05
CA GLU A 109 24.29 -9.93 2.76
C GLU A 109 24.30 -9.69 4.27
N ARG A 110 24.46 -8.44 4.73
CA ARG A 110 24.32 -8.08 6.15
C ARG A 110 22.93 -8.41 6.71
N ALA A 111 21.87 -8.16 5.92
CA ALA A 111 20.52 -8.49 6.33
C ALA A 111 20.30 -10.00 6.45
N VAL A 112 20.83 -10.78 5.49
CA VAL A 112 20.79 -12.25 5.54
C VAL A 112 21.53 -12.78 6.77
N GLN A 113 22.75 -12.29 7.04
CA GLN A 113 23.56 -12.69 8.20
C GLN A 113 22.88 -12.34 9.52
N ALA A 114 22.29 -11.14 9.64
CA ALA A 114 21.59 -10.73 10.86
C ALA A 114 20.40 -11.64 11.18
N ILE A 115 19.63 -12.04 10.14
CA ILE A 115 18.51 -12.96 10.31
C ILE A 115 19.01 -14.38 10.63
N GLU A 116 20.04 -14.87 9.95
CA GLU A 116 20.66 -16.16 10.24
C GLU A 116 21.14 -16.23 11.69
N GLU A 117 21.87 -15.22 12.14
CA GLU A 117 22.33 -15.10 13.54
C GLU A 117 21.15 -15.11 14.52
N ALA A 118 20.06 -14.37 14.24
CA ALA A 118 18.89 -14.34 15.08
C ALA A 118 18.21 -15.71 15.18
N ILE A 119 18.10 -16.45 14.07
CA ILE A 119 17.57 -17.81 14.06
C ILE A 119 18.40 -18.73 14.96
N LEU A 120 19.72 -18.68 14.83
CA LEU A 120 20.64 -19.57 15.54
C LEU A 120 20.81 -19.21 17.02
N SER A 121 20.76 -17.91 17.38
CA SER A 121 20.97 -17.44 18.74
C SER A 121 19.69 -17.27 19.56
N GLY A 122 18.52 -17.57 19.00
CA GLY A 122 17.27 -17.46 19.71
C GLY A 122 16.69 -16.04 19.77
N GLN A 123 17.25 -15.10 19.03
CA GLN A 123 16.78 -13.72 18.95
C GLN A 123 15.53 -13.58 18.08
N LYS A 124 14.84 -12.46 18.23
CA LYS A 124 13.63 -12.15 17.45
C LYS A 124 13.97 -11.26 16.25
N ILE A 125 13.09 -11.27 15.28
CA ILE A 125 13.15 -10.47 14.07
C ILE A 125 11.87 -9.65 14.02
N TYR A 126 12.00 -8.33 14.07
CA TYR A 126 10.88 -7.40 14.01
C TYR A 126 10.87 -6.70 12.65
N VAL A 127 9.70 -6.61 12.05
CA VAL A 127 9.48 -5.87 10.81
C VAL A 127 8.41 -4.82 11.07
N PHE A 128 8.80 -3.55 11.10
CA PHE A 128 7.89 -2.42 11.29
C PHE A 128 7.60 -1.74 9.96
N GLY A 129 6.34 -1.53 9.66
CA GLY A 129 5.89 -0.75 8.53
C GLY A 129 4.60 0.00 8.87
N CYS A 130 4.13 0.85 7.96
CA CYS A 130 2.90 1.62 8.13
C CYS A 130 2.00 1.45 6.90
N ARG A 131 0.68 1.34 7.10
CA ARG A 131 -0.29 1.11 6.02
C ARG A 131 0.11 -0.10 5.17
N GLU A 132 0.37 0.10 3.87
CA GLU A 132 0.76 -0.98 2.96
C GLU A 132 2.03 -1.73 3.41
N THR A 133 3.08 -1.03 3.83
CA THR A 133 4.31 -1.69 4.31
C THR A 133 4.10 -2.41 5.64
N GLY A 134 3.21 -1.92 6.49
CA GLY A 134 2.79 -2.60 7.71
C GLY A 134 1.99 -3.87 7.45
N ARG A 135 1.10 -3.85 6.46
CA ARG A 135 0.39 -5.07 6.01
C ARG A 135 1.36 -6.10 5.46
N TRP A 136 2.41 -5.66 4.75
CA TRP A 136 3.47 -6.55 4.28
C TRP A 136 4.29 -7.12 5.42
N ALA A 137 4.55 -6.36 6.46
CA ALA A 137 5.19 -6.88 7.67
C ALA A 137 4.35 -8.01 8.31
N LYS A 138 3.02 -7.81 8.43
CA LYS A 138 2.09 -8.86 8.90
C LYS A 138 2.03 -10.06 7.96
N TRP A 139 2.07 -9.84 6.64
CA TRP A 139 2.10 -10.90 5.65
C TRP A 139 3.38 -11.74 5.71
N LEU A 140 4.55 -11.14 5.89
CA LEU A 140 5.80 -11.88 6.10
C LEU A 140 5.70 -12.81 7.32
N GLU A 141 5.10 -12.34 8.43
CA GLU A 141 4.83 -13.15 9.61
C GLU A 141 3.80 -14.25 9.32
N GLY A 142 2.61 -13.88 8.85
CA GLY A 142 1.43 -14.74 8.81
C GLY A 142 1.38 -15.68 7.61
N SER A 143 1.89 -15.26 6.44
CA SER A 143 1.76 -16.02 5.19
C SER A 143 3.05 -16.73 4.75
N LEU A 144 4.24 -16.28 5.20
CA LEU A 144 5.50 -16.93 4.87
C LEU A 144 6.12 -17.65 6.08
N TRP A 145 6.51 -16.88 7.10
CA TRP A 145 7.30 -17.40 8.21
C TRP A 145 6.58 -18.49 9.02
N ARG A 146 5.40 -18.17 9.56
CA ARG A 146 4.66 -19.09 10.42
C ARG A 146 4.21 -20.37 9.69
N PRO A 147 3.65 -20.31 8.47
CA PRO A 147 3.26 -21.50 7.73
C PRO A 147 4.44 -22.41 7.40
N PHE A 148 5.59 -21.84 7.03
CA PHE A 148 6.81 -22.60 6.77
C PHE A 148 7.24 -23.41 7.99
N TRP A 149 7.37 -22.77 9.15
CA TRP A 149 7.80 -23.45 10.37
C TRP A 149 6.78 -24.46 10.86
N LYS A 150 5.50 -24.12 10.84
CA LYS A 150 4.43 -25.08 11.19
C LYS A 150 4.47 -26.31 10.29
N ASN A 151 4.65 -26.15 8.97
CA ASN A 151 4.80 -27.28 8.04
C ASN A 151 6.06 -28.10 8.35
N LEU A 152 7.18 -27.45 8.68
CA LEU A 152 8.41 -28.16 9.02
C LEU A 152 8.25 -28.95 10.33
N GLN A 153 7.56 -28.41 11.33
CA GLN A 153 7.24 -29.06 12.60
C GLN A 153 6.41 -30.34 12.44
N THR A 154 5.61 -30.47 11.38
CA THR A 154 4.86 -31.72 11.10
C THR A 154 5.72 -32.84 10.51
N ARG A 155 6.98 -32.55 10.17
CA ARG A 155 7.92 -33.51 9.57
C ARG A 155 8.87 -34.06 10.62
N ASP A 156 8.39 -34.96 11.48
CA ASP A 156 9.07 -35.46 12.69
C ASP A 156 10.56 -35.72 12.54
N LYS A 157 10.98 -36.42 11.48
CA LYS A 157 12.39 -36.76 11.25
C LYS A 157 13.29 -35.55 10.95
N ILE A 158 12.75 -34.53 10.29
CA ILE A 158 13.47 -33.31 9.98
C ILE A 158 13.45 -32.41 11.23
N TRP A 159 12.27 -32.28 11.86
CA TRP A 159 12.11 -31.46 13.04
C TRP A 159 12.99 -31.91 14.21
N ALA A 160 13.12 -33.20 14.43
CA ALA A 160 13.99 -33.75 15.46
C ALA A 160 15.47 -33.36 15.34
N LYS A 161 15.95 -33.04 14.12
CA LYS A 161 17.30 -32.53 13.89
C LYS A 161 17.42 -31.02 14.09
N VAL A 162 16.39 -30.27 13.74
CA VAL A 162 16.38 -28.81 13.72
C VAL A 162 16.04 -28.22 15.11
N ARG A 163 15.08 -28.83 15.80
CA ARG A 163 14.55 -28.39 17.09
C ARG A 163 15.61 -28.16 18.19
N PRO A 164 16.60 -29.06 18.42
CA PRO A 164 17.60 -28.87 19.45
C PRO A 164 18.43 -27.60 19.26
N GLU A 165 18.62 -27.17 18.01
CA GLU A 165 19.50 -26.08 17.62
C GLU A 165 18.81 -24.71 17.64
N ILE A 166 17.50 -24.69 17.33
CA ILE A 166 16.75 -23.44 17.16
C ILE A 166 15.58 -23.27 18.17
N GLY A 167 15.23 -24.30 18.92
CA GLY A 167 14.14 -24.29 19.91
C GLY A 167 12.73 -24.51 19.32
N ASP A 168 11.75 -24.69 20.21
CA ASP A 168 10.39 -25.11 19.88
C ASP A 168 9.49 -24.03 19.26
N ALA A 169 9.73 -22.76 19.58
CA ALA A 169 8.82 -21.65 19.29
C ALA A 169 9.36 -20.71 18.18
N ILE A 170 10.10 -21.27 17.24
CA ILE A 170 10.75 -20.51 16.15
C ILE A 170 9.73 -19.75 15.30
N GLU A 171 8.52 -20.27 15.12
CA GLU A 171 7.45 -19.61 14.37
C GLU A 171 7.02 -18.28 15.00
N ASN A 172 7.31 -18.08 16.30
CA ASN A 172 6.99 -16.84 17.02
C ASN A 172 8.13 -15.80 16.99
N ARG A 173 9.26 -16.07 16.32
CA ARG A 173 10.41 -15.17 16.34
C ARG A 173 10.35 -14.06 15.31
N LEU A 174 9.67 -14.24 14.17
CA LEU A 174 9.40 -13.14 13.26
C LEU A 174 8.07 -12.49 13.63
N ILE A 175 8.08 -11.18 13.81
CA ILE A 175 6.96 -10.38 14.28
C ILE A 175 6.80 -9.18 13.35
N GLY A 176 5.70 -9.17 12.59
CA GLY A 176 5.31 -8.04 11.78
C GLY A 176 4.51 -7.02 12.60
N GLU A 177 4.86 -5.75 12.54
CA GLU A 177 4.21 -4.69 13.31
C GLU A 177 3.81 -3.50 12.45
N MET A 178 2.73 -2.84 12.88
CA MET A 178 2.27 -1.60 12.27
C MET A 178 1.66 -0.68 13.35
N PRO A 179 1.69 0.64 13.15
CA PRO A 179 1.12 1.59 14.10
C PRO A 179 -0.35 1.27 14.38
N GLY A 180 -0.68 1.11 15.66
CA GLY A 180 -2.04 0.72 16.09
C GLY A 180 -2.29 -0.80 16.16
N GLY A 181 -1.29 -1.65 15.89
CA GLY A 181 -1.40 -3.11 16.06
C GLY A 181 -2.22 -3.82 14.99
N ASP A 182 -2.74 -5.01 15.32
CA ASP A 182 -3.39 -5.89 14.35
C ASP A 182 -4.68 -5.33 13.72
N ILE A 183 -5.43 -4.52 14.46
CA ILE A 183 -6.64 -3.87 13.93
C ILE A 183 -6.35 -2.92 12.75
N SER A 184 -5.16 -2.33 12.75
CA SER A 184 -4.72 -1.41 11.70
C SER A 184 -4.56 -2.08 10.32
N LEU A 185 -4.57 -3.41 10.28
CA LEU A 185 -4.66 -4.18 9.03
C LEU A 185 -5.90 -3.77 8.21
N VAL A 186 -7.02 -3.49 8.88
CA VAL A 186 -8.32 -3.15 8.29
C VAL A 186 -8.71 -1.71 8.57
N SER A 187 -8.52 -1.24 9.80
CA SER A 187 -8.94 0.07 10.29
C SER A 187 -7.81 0.75 11.06
N PRO A 188 -6.94 1.50 10.36
CA PRO A 188 -5.83 2.20 11.01
C PRO A 188 -6.30 3.19 12.08
N LEU A 189 -5.57 3.27 13.18
CA LEU A 189 -5.82 4.24 14.23
C LEU A 189 -5.43 5.64 13.76
N LYS A 190 -6.35 6.58 13.86
CA LYS A 190 -6.11 7.98 13.46
C LYS A 190 -5.01 8.62 14.29
N GLY A 191 -4.15 9.42 13.65
CA GLY A 191 -3.05 10.12 14.29
C GLY A 191 -1.84 9.26 14.65
N TRP A 192 -1.98 7.93 14.73
CA TRP A 192 -0.88 7.04 15.15
C TRP A 192 0.29 7.01 14.18
N GLN A 193 0.02 7.05 12.88
CA GLN A 193 1.09 7.04 11.87
C GLN A 193 1.91 8.33 11.85
N ASP A 194 1.31 9.45 12.28
CA ASP A 194 1.89 10.80 12.20
C ASP A 194 2.70 11.17 13.46
N LEU A 195 2.73 10.31 14.46
CA LEU A 195 3.47 10.48 15.70
C LEU A 195 4.69 9.56 15.78
N MET A 196 5.89 10.12 15.92
CA MET A 196 7.10 9.34 16.27
C MET A 196 6.94 8.63 17.62
N LEU A 197 6.23 9.25 18.55
CA LEU A 197 5.97 8.71 19.88
C LEU A 197 5.29 7.34 19.82
N THR A 198 4.34 7.12 18.94
CA THR A 198 3.64 5.82 18.81
C THR A 198 4.57 4.69 18.43
N GLY A 199 5.52 4.94 17.50
CA GLY A 199 6.56 3.97 17.15
C GLY A 199 7.52 3.68 18.31
N ARG A 200 7.94 4.71 19.04
CA ARG A 200 8.75 4.56 20.26
C ARG A 200 8.04 3.72 21.31
N LEU A 201 6.77 4.01 21.57
CA LEU A 201 5.97 3.28 22.55
C LEU A 201 5.73 1.83 22.12
N GLN A 202 5.49 1.59 20.85
CA GLN A 202 5.27 0.24 20.33
C GLN A 202 6.55 -0.60 20.42
N PHE A 203 7.72 -0.02 20.14
CA PHE A 203 9.01 -0.65 20.39
C PHE A 203 9.16 -1.07 21.86
N GLN A 204 8.81 -0.18 22.79
CA GLN A 204 8.88 -0.44 24.24
C GLN A 204 7.92 -1.55 24.68
N GLU A 205 6.67 -1.48 24.20
CA GLU A 205 5.61 -2.43 24.55
C GLU A 205 5.96 -3.85 24.07
N ARG A 206 6.61 -3.97 22.90
CA ARG A 206 7.08 -5.25 22.39
C ARG A 206 8.28 -5.81 23.13
N GLY A 207 8.92 -5.05 24.00
CA GLY A 207 10.07 -5.49 24.78
C GLY A 207 11.24 -5.89 23.89
N ILE A 208 11.55 -5.08 22.87
CA ILE A 208 12.64 -5.36 21.92
C ILE A 208 13.96 -5.17 22.63
N GLU A 209 14.79 -6.21 22.62
CA GLU A 209 16.05 -6.26 23.32
C GLU A 209 17.27 -6.12 22.36
N PRO A 210 18.41 -5.68 22.89
CA PRO A 210 19.66 -5.68 22.13
C PRO A 210 20.01 -7.09 21.64
N GLY A 211 20.33 -7.19 20.34
CA GLY A 211 20.57 -8.47 19.69
C GLY A 211 19.42 -8.92 18.79
N ASP A 212 18.20 -8.46 19.06
CA ASP A 212 17.10 -8.62 18.12
C ASP A 212 17.37 -7.87 16.81
N VAL A 213 16.79 -8.33 15.72
CA VAL A 213 16.91 -7.69 14.40
C VAL A 213 15.68 -6.84 14.15
N VAL A 214 15.86 -5.60 13.73
CA VAL A 214 14.77 -4.66 13.50
C VAL A 214 14.84 -4.13 12.06
N PHE A 215 13.83 -4.45 11.27
CA PHE A 215 13.59 -3.87 9.96
C PHE A 215 12.49 -2.81 10.06
N CYS A 216 12.80 -1.60 9.62
CA CYS A 216 11.84 -0.50 9.51
C CYS A 216 11.65 -0.16 8.04
N ILE A 217 10.42 -0.24 7.53
CA ILE A 217 10.09 -0.05 6.14
C ILE A 217 9.22 1.20 5.99
N SER A 218 9.75 2.23 5.36
CA SER A 218 9.03 3.45 5.05
C SER A 218 9.12 3.76 3.56
N ALA A 219 8.06 3.46 2.82
CA ALA A 219 8.02 3.69 1.37
C ALA A 219 8.29 5.15 0.98
N SER A 220 7.85 6.13 1.76
CA SER A 220 8.22 7.54 1.56
C SER A 220 9.61 7.90 2.12
N GLY A 221 10.14 7.10 3.07
CA GLY A 221 11.29 7.48 3.88
C GLY A 221 10.96 8.39 5.07
N GLU A 222 9.72 8.89 5.18
CA GLU A 222 9.32 9.95 6.11
C GLU A 222 8.16 9.59 7.06
N THR A 223 7.83 8.30 7.22
CA THR A 223 6.75 7.87 8.11
C THR A 223 7.13 8.04 9.58
N PRO A 224 6.51 8.99 10.34
CA PRO A 224 6.95 9.31 11.68
C PRO A 224 6.97 8.13 12.65
N ALA A 225 5.91 7.33 12.70
CA ALA A 225 5.83 6.17 13.59
C ALA A 225 6.93 5.13 13.30
N VAL A 226 7.26 4.88 12.02
CA VAL A 226 8.34 3.94 11.65
C VAL A 226 9.72 4.49 12.04
N ILE A 227 9.94 5.78 11.80
CA ILE A 227 11.17 6.47 12.20
C ILE A 227 11.32 6.45 13.73
N GLY A 228 10.22 6.70 14.46
CA GLY A 228 10.21 6.66 15.93
C GLY A 228 10.68 5.33 16.51
N THR A 229 10.41 4.22 15.84
CA THR A 229 10.89 2.89 16.24
C THR A 229 12.42 2.82 16.23
N ILE A 230 13.08 3.35 15.19
CA ILE A 230 14.55 3.35 15.11
C ILE A 230 15.14 4.31 16.13
N TYR A 231 14.54 5.49 16.32
CA TYR A 231 15.00 6.43 17.35
C TYR A 231 14.94 5.81 18.74
N GLU A 232 13.91 5.03 19.06
CA GLU A 232 13.84 4.35 20.36
C GLU A 232 14.92 3.29 20.50
N ALA A 233 15.21 2.53 19.44
CA ALA A 233 16.30 1.57 19.44
C ALA A 233 17.65 2.24 19.66
N LEU A 234 17.95 3.34 18.95
CA LEU A 234 19.16 4.11 19.11
C LEU A 234 19.31 4.65 20.53
N ASP A 235 18.28 5.30 21.05
CA ASP A 235 18.30 5.89 22.40
C ASP A 235 18.53 4.83 23.48
N ARG A 236 17.84 3.71 23.42
CA ARG A 236 17.95 2.65 24.42
C ARG A 236 19.25 1.90 24.34
N TRP A 237 19.65 1.49 23.13
CA TRP A 237 20.83 0.65 22.97
C TRP A 237 22.11 1.46 23.19
N THR A 238 22.20 2.70 22.71
CA THR A 238 23.33 3.58 22.96
C THR A 238 23.52 3.91 24.45
N LYS A 239 22.41 4.21 25.16
CA LYS A 239 22.46 4.52 26.58
C LYS A 239 22.78 3.32 27.47
N ARG A 240 22.23 2.14 27.11
CA ARG A 240 22.37 0.92 27.92
C ARG A 240 23.67 0.17 27.66
N TYR A 241 24.15 0.24 26.41
CA TYR A 241 25.34 -0.50 25.95
C TYR A 241 26.28 0.41 25.14
N PRO A 242 26.86 1.44 25.73
CA PRO A 242 27.65 2.43 24.97
C PRO A 242 28.88 1.85 24.28
N TYR A 243 29.46 0.79 24.78
CA TYR A 243 30.64 0.13 24.20
C TYR A 243 30.28 -0.86 23.08
N GLU A 244 29.03 -1.27 22.96
CA GLU A 244 28.54 -2.19 21.93
C GLU A 244 27.55 -1.53 20.96
N ALA A 245 27.29 -0.23 21.13
CA ALA A 245 26.26 0.48 20.40
C ALA A 245 26.39 0.31 18.87
N GLU A 246 27.59 0.45 18.32
CA GLU A 246 27.82 0.28 16.89
C GLU A 246 27.50 -1.13 16.38
N LYS A 247 27.85 -2.17 17.16
CA LYS A 247 27.53 -3.56 16.82
C LYS A 247 26.03 -3.83 16.86
N LEU A 248 25.34 -3.26 17.85
CA LEU A 248 23.91 -3.42 18.03
C LEU A 248 23.12 -2.67 16.96
N GLN A 249 23.56 -1.47 16.58
CA GLN A 249 22.95 -0.69 15.52
C GLN A 249 23.02 -1.41 14.16
N LYS A 250 24.07 -2.18 13.88
CA LYS A 250 24.20 -3.01 12.65
C LYS A 250 23.09 -4.05 12.48
N LYS A 251 22.24 -4.23 13.49
CA LYS A 251 20.98 -5.02 13.42
C LYS A 251 19.74 -4.17 13.19
N LEU A 252 19.92 -2.86 12.94
CA LEU A 252 18.87 -1.94 12.55
C LEU A 252 18.93 -1.70 11.03
N PHE A 253 17.84 -1.99 10.35
CA PHE A 253 17.71 -1.83 8.90
C PHE A 253 16.61 -0.85 8.59
N PHE A 254 16.89 0.08 7.67
CA PHE A 254 15.93 1.07 7.21
C PHE A 254 15.75 0.98 5.70
N PHE A 255 14.57 0.55 5.26
CA PHE A 255 14.15 0.53 3.86
C PHE A 255 13.50 1.85 3.48
N LEU A 256 13.88 2.40 2.34
CA LEU A 256 13.37 3.66 1.81
C LEU A 256 13.27 3.60 0.27
N ASN A 257 12.33 4.37 -0.30
CA ASN A 257 12.08 4.38 -1.75
C ASN A 257 12.18 5.79 -2.36
N ASN A 258 12.96 6.65 -1.72
CA ASN A 258 13.34 7.96 -2.29
C ASN A 258 14.85 8.17 -2.13
N PRO A 259 15.52 8.84 -3.09
CA PRO A 259 16.95 9.06 -3.03
C PRO A 259 17.36 9.85 -1.78
N ARG A 260 18.55 9.55 -1.28
CA ARG A 260 19.11 10.22 -0.10
C ARG A 260 19.05 11.75 -0.20
N GLU A 261 19.37 12.29 -1.37
CA GLU A 261 19.44 13.74 -1.62
C GLU A 261 18.08 14.41 -1.48
N VAL A 262 17.01 13.70 -1.82
CA VAL A 262 15.63 14.19 -1.70
C VAL A 262 15.13 14.08 -0.26
N LEU A 263 15.65 13.15 0.53
CA LEU A 263 15.26 12.92 1.92
C LEU A 263 16.05 13.76 2.93
N LEU A 264 17.28 14.16 2.62
CA LEU A 264 18.13 14.95 3.53
C LEU A 264 17.51 16.28 4.02
N PRO A 265 16.67 16.99 3.25
CA PRO A 265 15.99 18.19 3.74
C PRO A 265 14.98 17.91 4.88
N PHE A 266 14.54 16.66 5.04
CA PHE A 266 13.60 16.29 6.10
C PHE A 266 14.37 15.87 7.36
N ASP A 267 14.25 16.66 8.43
CA ASP A 267 15.01 16.47 9.67
C ASP A 267 14.85 15.08 10.27
N ARG A 268 13.63 14.52 10.24
CA ARG A 268 13.36 13.19 10.79
C ARG A 268 14.19 12.11 10.11
N CYS A 269 14.21 12.11 8.78
CA CYS A 269 14.93 11.11 8.00
C CYS A 269 16.43 11.39 7.98
N ARG A 270 16.84 12.67 7.94
CA ARG A 270 18.25 13.07 7.88
C ARG A 270 19.07 12.41 8.97
N VAL A 271 18.61 12.43 10.23
CA VAL A 271 19.32 11.81 11.36
C VAL A 271 19.55 10.32 11.11
N LEU A 272 18.56 9.60 10.58
CA LEU A 272 18.70 8.18 10.27
C LEU A 272 19.68 7.95 9.12
N LEU A 273 19.63 8.81 8.10
CA LEU A 273 20.50 8.71 6.93
C LEU A 273 21.97 8.99 7.27
N GLU A 274 22.21 9.87 8.24
CA GLU A 274 23.55 10.26 8.69
C GLU A 274 24.13 9.29 9.74
N GLU A 275 23.30 8.52 10.45
CA GLU A 275 23.71 7.56 11.46
C GLU A 275 24.43 6.35 10.82
N PRO A 276 25.75 6.16 11.03
CA PRO A 276 26.51 5.13 10.35
C PRO A 276 26.17 3.70 10.79
N GLY A 277 25.64 3.53 11.99
CA GLY A 277 25.28 2.24 12.56
C GLY A 277 24.02 1.61 11.94
N ILE A 278 23.13 2.40 11.34
CA ILE A 278 21.92 1.92 10.67
C ILE A 278 22.27 1.47 9.25
N VAL A 279 21.83 0.29 8.87
CA VAL A 279 21.94 -0.22 7.50
C VAL A 279 20.79 0.32 6.66
N LYS A 280 21.07 1.18 5.70
CA LYS A 280 20.09 1.72 4.77
C LYS A 280 19.98 0.83 3.56
N ILE A 281 18.76 0.46 3.18
CA ILE A 281 18.46 -0.32 1.97
C ILE A 281 17.61 0.60 1.10
N ASP A 282 18.27 1.18 0.10
CA ASP A 282 17.60 2.06 -0.85
C ASP A 282 16.88 1.21 -1.90
N CYS A 283 15.57 1.30 -1.93
CA CYS A 283 14.68 0.62 -2.86
C CYS A 283 14.02 1.60 -3.86
N THR A 284 14.66 2.73 -4.13
CA THR A 284 14.10 3.77 -5.00
C THR A 284 13.84 3.27 -6.41
N THR A 285 12.57 3.24 -6.80
CA THR A 285 12.09 2.89 -8.15
C THR A 285 11.64 4.13 -8.95
N GLY A 286 11.70 5.32 -8.36
CA GLY A 286 11.17 6.53 -8.99
C GLY A 286 9.71 6.82 -8.63
N PRO A 287 9.01 7.62 -9.47
CA PRO A 287 7.58 7.88 -9.30
C PRO A 287 6.76 6.60 -9.37
N GLN A 288 5.61 6.58 -8.67
CA GLN A 288 4.72 5.44 -8.69
C GLN A 288 3.80 5.46 -9.91
N ALA A 289 3.27 4.32 -10.33
CA ALA A 289 2.34 4.24 -11.45
C ALA A 289 1.12 5.17 -11.26
N LEU A 290 0.62 5.28 -10.03
CA LEU A 290 -0.28 6.34 -9.60
C LEU A 290 0.47 7.20 -8.57
N ALA A 291 0.49 8.51 -8.77
CA ALA A 291 1.24 9.45 -7.94
C ALA A 291 0.85 9.35 -6.46
N GLY A 292 1.83 9.17 -5.58
CA GLY A 292 1.62 8.97 -4.15
C GLY A 292 1.13 7.59 -3.73
N PHE A 293 0.96 6.65 -4.68
CA PHE A 293 0.41 5.30 -4.44
C PHE A 293 1.53 4.29 -4.17
N THR A 294 2.17 4.42 -3.02
CA THR A 294 3.33 3.60 -2.61
C THR A 294 3.00 2.10 -2.44
N GLN A 295 1.74 1.73 -2.43
CA GLN A 295 1.31 0.33 -2.46
C GLN A 295 1.68 -0.41 -3.76
N MET A 296 2.01 0.31 -4.85
CA MET A 296 2.39 -0.29 -6.12
C MET A 296 3.89 -0.65 -6.13
N GLN A 297 4.74 0.13 -6.79
CA GLN A 297 6.15 -0.22 -6.99
C GLN A 297 6.95 -0.25 -5.69
N ALA A 298 6.86 0.79 -4.87
CA ALA A 298 7.66 0.92 -3.65
C ALA A 298 7.45 -0.27 -2.70
N SER A 299 6.22 -0.56 -2.29
CA SER A 299 5.97 -1.69 -1.38
C SER A 299 6.16 -3.06 -2.06
N THR A 300 6.17 -3.13 -3.39
CA THR A 300 6.43 -4.38 -4.11
C THR A 300 7.90 -4.76 -4.05
N ILE A 301 8.79 -3.81 -4.32
CA ILE A 301 10.23 -4.07 -4.21
C ILE A 301 10.64 -4.38 -2.76
N ASP A 302 10.09 -3.63 -1.77
CA ASP A 302 10.37 -3.86 -0.36
C ASP A 302 9.95 -5.28 0.07
N ALA A 303 8.73 -5.69 -0.29
CA ALA A 303 8.21 -7.02 0.04
C ALA A 303 8.98 -8.14 -0.64
N PHE A 304 9.28 -7.99 -1.94
CA PHE A 304 10.04 -8.97 -2.73
C PHE A 304 11.44 -9.17 -2.16
N LEU A 305 12.15 -8.06 -1.91
CA LEU A 305 13.53 -8.09 -1.46
C LEU A 305 13.65 -8.69 -0.05
N LEU A 306 12.84 -8.22 0.92
CA LEU A 306 12.91 -8.73 2.29
C LEU A 306 12.46 -10.20 2.38
N ALA A 307 11.47 -10.63 1.59
CA ALA A 307 11.05 -12.03 1.55
C ALA A 307 12.18 -12.95 1.05
N HIS A 308 12.92 -12.56 0.00
CA HIS A 308 14.06 -13.35 -0.49
C HIS A 308 15.27 -13.28 0.45
N VAL A 309 15.49 -12.18 1.16
CA VAL A 309 16.48 -12.11 2.24
C VAL A 309 16.15 -13.11 3.35
N LEU A 310 14.86 -13.20 3.76
CA LEU A 310 14.38 -14.22 4.71
C LEU A 310 14.60 -15.64 4.18
N GLN A 311 14.27 -15.91 2.91
CA GLN A 311 14.46 -17.21 2.29
C GLN A 311 15.94 -17.63 2.28
N ALA A 312 16.85 -16.71 1.94
CA ALA A 312 18.28 -16.97 1.94
C ALA A 312 18.82 -17.27 3.34
N ALA A 313 18.35 -16.53 4.35
CA ALA A 313 18.72 -16.78 5.75
C ALA A 313 18.20 -18.12 6.27
N LEU A 314 16.96 -18.49 5.91
CA LEU A 314 16.39 -19.81 6.24
C LEU A 314 17.20 -20.95 5.60
N ASP A 315 17.51 -20.83 4.30
CA ASP A 315 18.31 -21.84 3.59
C ASP A 315 19.66 -22.06 4.29
N ARG A 316 20.39 -20.97 4.59
CA ARG A 316 21.70 -21.04 5.27
C ARG A 316 21.60 -21.65 6.67
N SER A 317 20.60 -21.22 7.45
CA SER A 317 20.40 -21.75 8.79
C SER A 317 20.09 -23.26 8.78
N LEU A 318 19.19 -23.69 7.90
CA LEU A 318 18.74 -25.09 7.85
C LEU A 318 19.82 -26.03 7.28
N ARG A 319 20.65 -25.58 6.32
CA ARG A 319 21.76 -26.37 5.77
C ARG A 319 22.85 -26.68 6.78
N ARG A 320 22.87 -26.02 7.94
CA ARG A 320 23.78 -26.40 9.05
C ARG A 320 23.38 -27.72 9.70
N PHE A 321 22.11 -28.11 9.62
CA PHE A 321 21.52 -29.24 10.34
C PHE A 321 20.97 -30.32 9.41
N LEU A 322 20.67 -29.97 8.16
CA LEU A 322 19.99 -30.84 7.21
C LEU A 322 20.87 -31.16 6.01
N SER A 323 20.75 -32.39 5.52
CA SER A 323 21.37 -32.80 4.26
C SER A 323 20.64 -32.21 3.04
N ASP A 324 21.32 -32.18 1.87
CA ASP A 324 20.71 -31.70 0.61
C ASP A 324 19.42 -32.45 0.25
N LYS A 325 19.32 -33.75 0.56
CA LYS A 325 18.11 -34.53 0.34
C LYS A 325 16.93 -34.09 1.23
N GLU A 326 17.23 -33.67 2.45
CA GLU A 326 16.22 -33.14 3.37
C GLU A 326 15.81 -31.72 2.97
N MET A 327 16.80 -30.90 2.59
CA MET A 327 16.55 -29.55 2.04
C MET A 327 15.68 -29.61 0.79
N ALA A 328 15.96 -30.54 -0.13
CA ALA A 328 15.13 -30.72 -1.33
C ALA A 328 13.67 -31.09 -0.99
N ARG A 329 13.43 -31.88 0.08
CA ARG A 329 12.09 -32.20 0.55
C ARG A 329 11.33 -30.99 1.14
N LEU A 330 12.07 -29.97 1.56
CA LEU A 330 11.52 -28.69 2.02
C LEU A 330 11.32 -27.68 0.85
N GLY A 331 11.67 -28.08 -0.38
CA GLY A 331 11.62 -27.22 -1.56
C GLY A 331 12.91 -26.43 -1.84
N PHE A 332 13.96 -26.59 -1.02
CA PHE A 332 15.28 -26.00 -1.23
C PHE A 332 16.18 -26.96 -2.00
N GLY A 333 16.02 -27.03 -3.31
CA GLY A 333 16.77 -27.97 -4.14
C GLY A 333 18.28 -27.65 -4.24
N ARG A 334 18.62 -26.38 -4.39
CA ARG A 334 20.00 -25.87 -4.40
C ARG A 334 20.16 -24.78 -3.34
N PRO A 335 21.40 -24.47 -2.91
CA PRO A 335 21.64 -23.32 -2.05
C PRO A 335 21.04 -22.04 -2.64
N VAL A 336 20.36 -21.27 -1.82
CA VAL A 336 19.73 -20.03 -2.26
C VAL A 336 20.80 -18.96 -2.45
N VAL A 337 21.01 -18.54 -3.68
CA VAL A 337 21.84 -17.39 -4.05
C VAL A 337 20.91 -16.19 -4.21
N LEU A 338 20.98 -15.22 -3.30
CA LEU A 338 20.07 -14.08 -3.27
C LEU A 338 20.06 -13.28 -4.59
N ALA A 339 21.23 -13.09 -5.20
CA ALA A 339 21.34 -12.40 -6.49
C ALA A 339 20.55 -13.11 -7.60
N ASP A 340 20.54 -14.45 -7.62
CA ASP A 340 19.76 -15.20 -8.61
C ASP A 340 18.25 -15.05 -8.35
N LYS A 341 17.84 -15.06 -7.08
CA LYS A 341 16.44 -14.83 -6.71
C LYS A 341 15.93 -13.43 -7.09
N ILE A 342 16.76 -12.41 -6.91
CA ILE A 342 16.44 -11.04 -7.32
C ILE A 342 16.21 -10.95 -8.83
N ARG A 343 16.96 -11.70 -9.63
CA ARG A 343 16.82 -11.75 -11.09
C ARG A 343 15.59 -12.51 -11.60
N GLU A 344 14.81 -13.15 -10.73
CA GLU A 344 13.56 -13.81 -11.09
C GLU A 344 12.38 -12.82 -11.27
N PHE A 345 12.49 -11.58 -10.79
CA PHE A 345 11.40 -10.60 -10.88
C PHE A 345 10.88 -10.32 -12.30
N PRO A 346 11.73 -10.16 -13.34
CA PRO A 346 11.26 -10.03 -14.73
C PRO A 346 10.43 -11.20 -15.23
N ASP A 347 10.65 -12.41 -14.70
CA ASP A 347 9.85 -13.60 -15.07
C ASP A 347 8.41 -13.48 -14.56
N ILE A 348 8.25 -12.93 -13.36
CA ILE A 348 6.93 -12.62 -12.79
C ILE A 348 6.19 -11.63 -13.69
N LEU A 349 6.84 -10.55 -14.14
CA LEU A 349 6.24 -9.55 -15.02
C LEU A 349 5.87 -10.13 -16.39
N ARG A 350 6.74 -10.97 -16.97
CA ARG A 350 6.43 -11.66 -18.23
C ARG A 350 5.21 -12.58 -18.09
N ALA A 351 5.10 -13.30 -16.97
CA ALA A 351 3.95 -14.13 -16.70
C ALA A 351 2.68 -13.29 -16.51
N ALA A 352 2.76 -12.19 -15.76
CA ALA A 352 1.65 -11.25 -15.54
C ALA A 352 1.15 -10.64 -16.86
N THR A 353 2.07 -10.29 -17.78
CA THR A 353 1.71 -9.72 -19.08
C THR A 353 0.91 -10.71 -19.95
N LYS A 354 1.17 -12.01 -19.85
CA LYS A 354 0.45 -13.04 -20.63
C LYS A 354 -1.03 -13.15 -20.25
N ILE A 355 -1.38 -12.83 -19.02
CA ILE A 355 -2.77 -12.96 -18.52
C ILE A 355 -3.57 -11.67 -18.58
N VAL A 356 -3.01 -10.59 -19.15
CA VAL A 356 -3.69 -9.30 -19.32
C VAL A 356 -5.08 -9.44 -19.94
N PRO A 357 -5.33 -10.24 -20.99
CA PRO A 357 -6.68 -10.41 -21.53
C PRO A 357 -7.70 -10.92 -20.51
N SER A 358 -7.35 -11.95 -19.71
CA SER A 358 -8.23 -12.50 -18.68
C SER A 358 -8.42 -11.51 -17.52
N LEU A 359 -7.36 -10.83 -17.13
CA LEU A 359 -7.41 -9.81 -16.09
C LEU A 359 -8.27 -8.61 -16.50
N SER A 360 -8.23 -8.24 -17.79
CA SER A 360 -9.09 -7.20 -18.38
C SER A 360 -10.56 -7.59 -18.33
N ARG A 361 -10.90 -8.86 -18.63
CA ARG A 361 -12.26 -9.38 -18.46
C ARG A 361 -12.72 -9.29 -17.00
N MET A 362 -11.88 -9.65 -16.05
CA MET A 362 -12.17 -9.55 -14.61
C MET A 362 -12.44 -8.10 -14.20
N THR A 363 -11.61 -7.16 -14.67
CA THR A 363 -11.81 -5.73 -14.43
C THR A 363 -13.09 -5.18 -15.01
N ALA A 364 -13.39 -5.53 -16.26
CA ALA A 364 -14.64 -5.11 -16.89
C ALA A 364 -15.87 -5.62 -16.13
N SER A 365 -15.81 -6.85 -15.61
CA SER A 365 -16.87 -7.41 -14.76
C SER A 365 -17.01 -6.68 -13.44
N ALA A 366 -15.90 -6.38 -12.76
CA ALA A 366 -15.91 -5.63 -11.51
C ALA A 366 -16.42 -4.19 -11.71
N GLU A 367 -15.98 -3.51 -12.77
CA GLU A 367 -16.47 -2.19 -13.17
C GLU A 367 -17.98 -2.21 -13.41
N LYS A 368 -18.47 -3.19 -14.19
CA LYS A 368 -19.89 -3.36 -14.47
C LYS A 368 -20.68 -3.58 -13.19
N THR A 369 -20.20 -4.46 -12.29
CA THR A 369 -20.82 -4.73 -11.01
C THR A 369 -20.93 -3.44 -10.17
N PHE A 370 -19.88 -2.63 -10.08
CA PHE A 370 -19.94 -1.35 -9.37
C PHE A 370 -20.89 -0.35 -10.01
N ARG A 371 -20.92 -0.26 -11.34
CA ARG A 371 -21.83 0.64 -12.07
C ARG A 371 -23.28 0.26 -11.87
N ASP A 372 -23.59 -1.04 -11.86
CA ASP A 372 -24.93 -1.57 -11.66
C ASP A 372 -25.38 -1.58 -10.19
N GLY A 373 -24.53 -1.10 -9.27
CA GLY A 373 -24.84 -1.01 -7.85
C GLY A 373 -24.59 -2.30 -7.06
N GLY A 374 -23.98 -3.32 -7.67
CA GLY A 374 -23.63 -4.60 -7.05
C GLY A 374 -22.37 -4.53 -6.20
N PHE A 375 -21.96 -5.68 -5.68
CA PHE A 375 -20.83 -5.85 -4.77
C PHE A 375 -19.82 -6.86 -5.33
N VAL A 376 -18.54 -6.59 -5.14
CA VAL A 376 -17.46 -7.52 -5.46
C VAL A 376 -16.98 -8.18 -4.20
N SER A 377 -17.08 -9.50 -4.13
CA SER A 377 -16.69 -10.30 -2.96
C SER A 377 -15.46 -11.12 -3.27
N TYR A 378 -14.40 -10.95 -2.49
CA TYR A 378 -13.17 -11.73 -2.60
C TYR A 378 -13.13 -12.81 -1.53
N LEU A 379 -12.81 -14.04 -1.92
CA LEU A 379 -12.43 -15.10 -0.98
C LEU A 379 -11.00 -15.52 -1.24
N ALA A 380 -10.17 -15.53 -0.19
CA ALA A 380 -8.78 -15.93 -0.26
C ALA A 380 -8.32 -16.55 1.06
N SER A 381 -7.36 -17.48 0.98
CA SER A 381 -6.63 -18.03 2.11
C SER A 381 -5.17 -17.53 2.08
N ARG A 382 -4.28 -18.15 1.34
CA ARG A 382 -2.89 -17.69 1.20
C ARG A 382 -2.78 -16.29 0.62
N GLY A 383 -3.65 -15.93 -0.32
CA GLY A 383 -3.77 -14.60 -0.91
C GLY A 383 -4.45 -13.55 -0.03
N ALA A 384 -4.93 -13.91 1.17
CA ALA A 384 -5.70 -13.01 2.02
C ALA A 384 -4.98 -11.69 2.33
N GLY A 385 -3.69 -11.74 2.64
CA GLY A 385 -2.89 -10.52 2.91
C GLY A 385 -2.90 -9.53 1.75
N THR A 386 -2.82 -10.00 0.51
CA THR A 386 -2.88 -9.16 -0.70
C THR A 386 -4.28 -8.59 -0.91
N VAL A 387 -5.31 -9.41 -0.72
CA VAL A 387 -6.71 -8.96 -0.81
C VAL A 387 -7.00 -7.89 0.24
N PHE A 388 -6.58 -8.09 1.49
CA PHE A 388 -6.72 -7.07 2.53
C PHE A 388 -5.96 -5.79 2.21
N ASN A 389 -4.77 -5.89 1.60
CA ASN A 389 -4.02 -4.70 1.22
C ASN A 389 -4.81 -3.83 0.23
N ILE A 390 -5.32 -4.40 -0.86
CA ILE A 390 -6.09 -3.62 -1.83
C ILE A 390 -7.41 -3.09 -1.24
N CYS A 391 -8.13 -3.89 -0.48
CA CYS A 391 -9.44 -3.52 0.06
C CYS A 391 -9.35 -2.43 1.13
N ALA A 392 -8.36 -2.51 2.03
CA ALA A 392 -8.19 -1.53 3.09
C ALA A 392 -7.63 -0.18 2.60
N GLU A 393 -6.86 -0.17 1.50
CA GLU A 393 -6.36 1.08 0.92
C GLU A 393 -7.39 1.81 0.04
N GLN A 394 -8.36 1.10 -0.52
CA GLN A 394 -9.37 1.73 -1.38
C GLN A 394 -10.20 2.78 -0.64
N GLY A 395 -10.50 2.58 0.64
CA GLY A 395 -11.24 3.54 1.46
C GLY A 395 -10.57 4.91 1.50
N PRO A 396 -9.41 5.04 2.13
CA PRO A 396 -8.72 6.33 2.24
C PRO A 396 -8.21 6.87 0.90
N ALA A 397 -7.72 5.99 0.04
CA ALA A 397 -7.07 6.41 -1.19
C ALA A 397 -8.05 6.84 -2.30
N PHE A 398 -9.10 6.06 -2.52
CA PHE A 398 -10.08 6.32 -3.57
C PHE A 398 -11.41 6.87 -3.06
N HIS A 399 -11.47 7.24 -1.80
CA HIS A 399 -12.66 7.79 -1.15
C HIS A 399 -13.92 6.92 -1.36
N ILE A 400 -13.76 5.62 -1.13
CA ILE A 400 -14.88 4.67 -1.10
C ILE A 400 -15.17 4.24 0.32
N ARG A 401 -16.33 3.64 0.55
CA ARG A 401 -16.69 3.12 1.88
C ARG A 401 -15.70 2.05 2.33
N PRO A 402 -15.19 2.14 3.56
CA PRO A 402 -14.35 1.10 4.14
C PRO A 402 -15.12 -0.22 4.26
N LEU A 403 -14.40 -1.31 4.58
CA LEU A 403 -15.00 -2.62 4.80
C LEU A 403 -16.11 -2.56 5.87
N ASP A 404 -17.19 -3.28 5.62
CA ASP A 404 -18.35 -3.31 6.51
C ASP A 404 -18.01 -4.00 7.85
N THR A 405 -18.48 -3.38 8.94
CA THR A 405 -18.47 -4.01 10.27
C THR A 405 -19.63 -4.99 10.42
N VAL A 406 -19.60 -5.82 11.47
CA VAL A 406 -20.69 -6.77 11.79
C VAL A 406 -22.04 -6.09 12.00
N GLY A 407 -22.04 -4.81 12.45
CA GLY A 407 -23.24 -4.00 12.65
C GLY A 407 -23.79 -3.32 11.39
N THR A 408 -23.07 -3.39 10.27
CA THR A 408 -23.48 -2.72 9.03
C THR A 408 -24.59 -3.50 8.33
N LYS A 409 -25.81 -2.98 8.36
CA LYS A 409 -26.99 -3.58 7.71
C LYS A 409 -27.85 -2.48 7.07
N PRO A 410 -28.25 -2.63 5.78
CA PRO A 410 -27.71 -3.58 4.78
C PRO A 410 -26.20 -3.33 4.53
N ARG A 411 -25.54 -4.26 3.81
CA ARG A 411 -24.14 -4.09 3.39
C ARG A 411 -23.98 -2.80 2.58
N LYS A 412 -22.86 -2.10 2.78
CA LYS A 412 -22.62 -0.77 2.19
C LYS A 412 -21.31 -0.69 1.44
N SER A 413 -20.25 -1.39 1.91
CA SER A 413 -18.97 -1.44 1.21
C SER A 413 -19.14 -2.19 -0.11
N ARG A 414 -18.70 -1.58 -1.19
CA ARG A 414 -18.75 -2.20 -2.53
C ARG A 414 -17.85 -3.42 -2.65
N ILE A 415 -16.91 -3.57 -1.72
CA ILE A 415 -15.99 -4.70 -1.66
C ILE A 415 -16.24 -5.45 -0.37
N GLN A 416 -16.35 -6.76 -0.49
CA GLN A 416 -16.45 -7.70 0.62
C GLN A 416 -15.25 -8.63 0.62
N VAL A 417 -14.76 -8.98 1.81
CA VAL A 417 -13.64 -9.90 1.98
C VAL A 417 -14.10 -11.09 2.82
N TRP A 418 -13.73 -12.27 2.36
CA TRP A 418 -14.04 -13.54 3.01
C TRP A 418 -12.76 -14.35 3.19
N VAL A 419 -12.68 -15.03 4.33
CA VAL A 419 -11.63 -15.98 4.65
C VAL A 419 -12.29 -17.35 4.85
N PRO A 420 -11.74 -18.45 4.30
CA PRO A 420 -12.36 -19.77 4.32
C PRO A 420 -12.28 -20.41 5.72
N GLN A 421 -12.99 -19.83 6.69
CA GLN A 421 -13.03 -20.26 8.08
C GLN A 421 -14.44 -20.14 8.66
N PRO A 422 -14.85 -21.04 9.60
CA PRO A 422 -16.21 -21.09 10.11
C PRO A 422 -16.59 -19.97 11.08
N ASN A 423 -15.62 -19.28 11.65
CA ASN A 423 -15.84 -18.25 12.66
C ASN A 423 -14.79 -17.13 12.60
N GLN A 424 -15.09 -16.04 13.25
CA GLN A 424 -14.28 -14.82 13.28
C GLN A 424 -12.86 -15.06 13.83
N GLU A 425 -12.72 -15.81 14.90
CA GLU A 425 -11.41 -16.03 15.53
C GLU A 425 -10.46 -16.80 14.60
N ASP A 426 -10.96 -17.85 13.97
CA ASP A 426 -10.18 -18.65 13.02
C ASP A 426 -9.89 -17.87 11.75
N ALA A 427 -10.80 -16.99 11.30
CA ALA A 427 -10.53 -16.07 10.19
C ALA A 427 -9.36 -15.12 10.50
N TRP A 428 -9.37 -14.45 11.65
CA TRP A 428 -8.24 -13.63 12.09
C TRP A 428 -6.95 -14.44 12.25
N ARG A 429 -7.04 -15.65 12.79
CA ARG A 429 -5.88 -16.57 12.93
C ARG A 429 -5.29 -16.96 11.59
N THR A 430 -6.12 -17.14 10.57
CA THR A 430 -5.68 -17.42 9.19
C THR A 430 -4.97 -16.23 8.59
N ILE A 431 -5.48 -15.02 8.76
CA ILE A 431 -4.88 -13.79 8.26
C ILE A 431 -3.51 -13.53 8.90
N LEU A 432 -3.42 -13.68 10.22
CA LEU A 432 -2.25 -13.32 11.02
C LEU A 432 -1.24 -14.48 11.24
N GLY A 433 -1.65 -15.72 10.94
CA GLY A 433 -0.89 -16.95 11.30
C GLY A 433 -0.87 -17.25 12.79
N ARG A 434 -1.49 -16.43 13.64
CA ARG A 434 -1.59 -16.48 15.09
C ARG A 434 -2.89 -15.84 15.60
N PRO A 435 -3.20 -15.98 16.90
CA PRO A 435 -4.29 -15.22 17.50
C PRO A 435 -4.12 -13.70 17.34
N PHE A 436 -5.24 -13.02 17.25
CA PHE A 436 -5.27 -11.55 17.21
C PHE A 436 -4.67 -10.97 18.49
N ARG A 437 -3.80 -9.97 18.35
CA ARG A 437 -3.14 -9.26 19.45
C ARG A 437 -3.73 -7.86 19.57
N THR A 438 -4.39 -7.59 20.70
CA THR A 438 -4.90 -6.26 21.03
C THR A 438 -3.75 -5.36 21.52
N LEU A 439 -3.93 -4.05 21.45
CA LEU A 439 -3.05 -3.10 22.11
C LEU A 439 -3.41 -3.03 23.60
N PRO A 440 -2.42 -3.06 24.50
CA PRO A 440 -2.67 -2.84 25.93
C PRO A 440 -2.91 -1.34 26.20
N SER A 441 -4.16 -0.90 26.12
CA SER A 441 -4.54 0.52 26.22
C SER A 441 -3.91 1.22 27.42
N ALA A 442 -3.92 0.61 28.61
CA ALA A 442 -3.33 1.15 29.82
C ALA A 442 -1.80 1.42 29.72
N PHE A 443 -1.09 0.74 28.82
CA PHE A 443 0.32 1.02 28.56
C PHE A 443 0.50 2.32 27.79
N TYR A 444 -0.35 2.55 26.79
CA TYR A 444 -0.25 3.71 25.90
C TYR A 444 -0.83 4.98 26.53
N GLU A 445 -2.00 4.91 27.17
CA GLU A 445 -2.66 6.06 27.80
C GLU A 445 -1.71 6.86 28.69
N LYS A 446 -1.05 6.19 29.66
CA LYS A 446 -0.11 6.84 30.59
C LYS A 446 1.10 7.50 29.93
N ARG A 447 1.44 7.10 28.70
CA ARG A 447 2.67 7.52 28.00
C ARG A 447 2.40 8.52 26.89
N LEU A 448 1.24 8.47 26.28
CA LEU A 448 0.80 9.50 25.34
C LEU A 448 0.68 10.85 26.04
N ASP A 449 0.15 10.89 27.27
CA ASP A 449 0.04 12.12 28.07
C ASP A 449 1.38 12.80 28.42
N GLN A 450 2.47 12.03 28.42
CA GLN A 450 3.80 12.52 28.77
C GLN A 450 4.62 12.94 27.55
N GLY A 451 4.07 12.85 26.36
CA GLY A 451 4.78 13.14 25.12
C GLY A 451 4.88 14.63 24.82
N SER A 452 6.03 15.08 24.36
CA SER A 452 6.27 16.44 23.85
C SER A 452 5.96 16.54 22.34
N ALA A 453 4.89 15.90 21.88
CA ALA A 453 4.46 15.93 20.49
C ALA A 453 3.39 17.02 20.27
N ASP A 454 3.00 17.22 19.01
CA ASP A 454 1.92 18.11 18.63
C ASP A 454 0.63 17.79 19.42
N PRO A 455 0.05 18.76 20.19
CA PRO A 455 -1.10 18.50 21.04
C PRO A 455 -2.33 17.99 20.31
N ASP A 456 -2.57 18.46 19.09
CA ASP A 456 -3.73 18.03 18.29
C ASP A 456 -3.57 16.59 17.82
N LEU A 457 -2.37 16.21 17.38
CA LEU A 457 -2.08 14.82 17.01
C LEU A 457 -2.15 13.89 18.22
N LEU A 458 -1.68 14.32 19.39
CA LEU A 458 -1.79 13.54 20.64
C LEU A 458 -3.25 13.31 20.99
N ARG A 459 -4.07 14.35 20.99
CA ARG A 459 -5.51 14.25 21.25
C ARG A 459 -6.20 13.28 20.27
N ILE A 460 -5.93 13.40 18.96
CA ILE A 460 -6.50 12.50 17.93
C ILE A 460 -6.06 11.04 18.19
N ALA A 461 -4.79 10.83 18.55
CA ALA A 461 -4.28 9.50 18.83
C ALA A 461 -4.89 8.89 20.10
N GLN A 462 -5.12 9.69 21.16
CA GLN A 462 -5.78 9.28 22.39
C GLN A 462 -7.25 8.91 22.14
N GLU A 463 -8.02 9.78 21.50
CA GLU A 463 -9.42 9.51 21.11
C GLU A 463 -9.53 8.23 20.25
N SER A 464 -8.56 8.02 19.37
CA SER A 464 -8.49 6.81 18.54
C SER A 464 -8.15 5.57 19.36
N LEU A 465 -7.31 5.68 20.40
CA LEU A 465 -6.98 4.59 21.31
C LEU A 465 -8.18 4.19 22.17
N GLU A 466 -8.88 5.15 22.78
CA GLU A 466 -10.10 4.91 23.55
C GLU A 466 -11.15 4.15 22.74
N SER A 467 -11.29 4.52 21.45
CA SER A 467 -12.15 3.80 20.53
C SER A 467 -11.60 2.43 20.11
N SER A 468 -10.39 2.03 20.54
CA SER A 468 -9.68 0.79 20.12
C SER A 468 -9.73 -0.35 21.14
N ALA A 469 -10.56 -0.24 22.18
CA ALA A 469 -10.73 -1.25 23.23
C ALA A 469 -10.76 -2.69 22.68
N GLU A 470 -10.52 -3.68 23.51
CA GLU A 470 -10.37 -5.11 23.17
C GLU A 470 -11.43 -5.65 22.20
N ASP A 471 -12.60 -5.00 22.16
CA ASP A 471 -13.74 -5.38 21.34
C ASP A 471 -13.61 -5.02 19.84
N ARG A 472 -12.59 -4.26 19.41
CA ARG A 472 -12.49 -3.85 18.00
C ARG A 472 -12.28 -5.01 17.03
N LYS A 473 -11.62 -6.08 17.45
CA LYS A 473 -11.55 -7.28 16.60
C LYS A 473 -12.95 -7.80 16.28
N LEU A 474 -13.89 -7.66 17.22
CA LEU A 474 -15.29 -8.10 17.09
C LEU A 474 -16.07 -7.27 16.06
N LEU A 475 -15.59 -6.06 15.73
CA LEU A 475 -16.23 -5.23 14.70
C LEU A 475 -16.10 -5.79 13.30
N TYR A 476 -15.06 -6.60 13.03
CA TYR A 476 -14.81 -7.14 11.71
C TYR A 476 -14.83 -8.66 11.73
N ASP A 477 -15.77 -9.24 11.04
CA ASP A 477 -15.88 -10.68 10.83
C ASP A 477 -15.76 -10.98 9.33
N PHE A 478 -14.67 -11.68 8.96
CA PHE A 478 -14.35 -12.11 7.61
C PHE A 478 -14.59 -13.60 7.40
N SER A 479 -15.15 -14.29 8.39
CA SER A 479 -15.42 -15.72 8.31
C SER A 479 -16.50 -16.06 7.30
N PHE A 480 -16.44 -17.25 6.77
CA PHE A 480 -17.46 -17.84 5.90
C PHE A 480 -18.54 -18.53 6.74
N SER A 481 -19.04 -17.82 7.76
CA SER A 481 -20.07 -18.31 8.67
C SER A 481 -21.48 -18.13 8.11
N ASP A 482 -22.42 -18.96 8.55
CA ASP A 482 -23.85 -18.84 8.20
C ASP A 482 -24.43 -17.46 8.51
N GLN A 483 -23.96 -16.83 9.59
CA GLN A 483 -24.42 -15.49 9.97
C GLN A 483 -23.97 -14.45 8.94
N ASN A 484 -22.70 -14.50 8.51
CA ASN A 484 -22.17 -13.61 7.49
C ASN A 484 -22.82 -13.88 6.13
N LEU A 485 -23.06 -15.13 5.76
CA LEU A 485 -23.77 -15.48 4.53
C LEU A 485 -25.18 -14.90 4.50
N ARG A 486 -25.91 -14.91 5.62
CA ARG A 486 -27.24 -14.28 5.70
C ARG A 486 -27.23 -12.75 5.61
N THR A 487 -26.15 -12.10 6.05
CA THR A 487 -26.09 -10.63 6.14
C THR A 487 -25.32 -9.98 5.02
N LYS A 488 -24.31 -10.65 4.47
CA LYS A 488 -23.38 -10.14 3.46
C LYS A 488 -23.26 -11.08 2.25
N GLY A 489 -24.03 -12.18 2.22
CA GLY A 489 -23.99 -13.14 1.12
C GLY A 489 -24.38 -12.53 -0.23
N PRO A 490 -24.14 -13.26 -1.33
CA PRO A 490 -24.33 -12.74 -2.68
C PRO A 490 -25.81 -12.44 -3.00
N GLU A 491 -26.01 -11.38 -3.78
CA GLU A 491 -27.26 -11.02 -4.41
C GLU A 491 -27.08 -10.99 -5.93
N LYS A 492 -28.18 -11.09 -6.65
CA LYS A 492 -28.16 -11.06 -8.13
C LYS A 492 -27.46 -9.78 -8.62
N GLY A 493 -26.46 -9.94 -9.49
CA GLY A 493 -25.66 -8.84 -10.03
C GLY A 493 -24.31 -8.64 -9.33
N ASP A 494 -24.04 -9.37 -8.25
CA ASP A 494 -22.72 -9.38 -7.60
C ASP A 494 -21.68 -10.18 -8.41
N LEU A 495 -20.42 -9.93 -8.11
CA LEU A 495 -19.27 -10.68 -8.63
C LEU A 495 -18.54 -11.38 -7.47
N GLY A 496 -18.39 -12.70 -7.59
CA GLY A 496 -17.51 -13.46 -6.70
C GLY A 496 -16.10 -13.59 -7.31
N VAL A 497 -15.08 -13.36 -6.51
CA VAL A 497 -13.67 -13.51 -6.93
C VAL A 497 -12.95 -14.46 -5.98
N LEU A 498 -12.46 -15.58 -6.49
CA LEU A 498 -11.55 -16.47 -5.76
C LEU A 498 -10.10 -16.10 -6.09
N VAL A 499 -9.27 -15.96 -5.06
CA VAL A 499 -7.82 -15.82 -5.22
C VAL A 499 -7.15 -17.09 -4.70
N VAL A 500 -6.63 -17.88 -5.61
CA VAL A 500 -6.08 -19.21 -5.36
C VAL A 500 -4.58 -19.20 -5.66
N ILE A 501 -3.78 -19.61 -4.69
CA ILE A 501 -2.31 -19.64 -4.81
C ILE A 501 -1.81 -21.04 -4.43
N SER A 502 -1.13 -21.73 -5.35
CA SER A 502 -0.56 -23.06 -5.08
C SER A 502 0.18 -23.12 -3.73
N PRO A 503 -0.03 -24.19 -2.92
CA PRO A 503 -0.74 -25.43 -3.23
C PRO A 503 -2.21 -25.49 -2.74
N GLU A 504 -3.04 -24.53 -3.08
CA GLU A 504 -4.47 -24.49 -2.69
C GLU A 504 -5.41 -25.07 -3.77
N GLU A 505 -4.88 -25.56 -4.86
CA GLU A 505 -5.65 -26.00 -6.03
C GLU A 505 -6.65 -27.12 -5.77
N ASP A 506 -6.33 -28.01 -4.83
CA ASP A 506 -7.25 -29.11 -4.46
C ASP A 506 -8.56 -28.57 -3.87
N LEU A 507 -8.53 -27.39 -3.23
CA LEU A 507 -9.71 -26.74 -2.67
C LEU A 507 -10.72 -26.28 -3.76
N LEU A 508 -10.27 -26.10 -5.00
CA LEU A 508 -11.15 -25.76 -6.12
C LEU A 508 -12.01 -26.95 -6.56
N THR A 509 -11.54 -28.17 -6.34
CA THR A 509 -12.17 -29.42 -6.81
C THR A 509 -12.79 -30.24 -5.67
N ASP A 510 -12.45 -29.92 -4.44
CA ASP A 510 -13.05 -30.52 -3.25
C ASP A 510 -14.42 -29.88 -2.99
N LYS A 511 -15.49 -30.69 -3.13
CA LYS A 511 -16.88 -30.24 -2.98
C LYS A 511 -17.23 -29.77 -1.58
N ASP A 512 -16.50 -30.23 -0.58
CA ASP A 512 -16.71 -29.90 0.84
C ASP A 512 -15.85 -28.70 1.27
N SER A 513 -15.06 -28.12 0.35
CA SER A 513 -14.24 -26.96 0.64
C SER A 513 -15.06 -25.65 0.70
N TYR A 514 -14.59 -24.70 1.50
CA TYR A 514 -15.16 -23.34 1.48
C TYR A 514 -15.03 -22.64 0.12
N PHE A 515 -14.09 -23.02 -0.74
CA PHE A 515 -13.94 -22.47 -2.08
C PHE A 515 -15.11 -22.93 -2.97
N SER A 516 -15.42 -24.22 -2.93
CA SER A 516 -16.56 -24.78 -3.65
C SER A 516 -17.89 -24.24 -3.12
N GLU A 517 -18.04 -24.11 -1.80
CA GLU A 517 -19.25 -23.52 -1.21
C GLU A 517 -19.40 -22.03 -1.61
N PHE A 518 -18.33 -21.24 -1.56
CA PHE A 518 -18.37 -19.84 -2.03
C PHE A 518 -18.84 -19.77 -3.48
N MET A 519 -18.25 -20.51 -4.39
CA MET A 519 -18.70 -20.55 -5.79
C MET A 519 -20.16 -20.92 -5.91
N SER A 520 -20.57 -21.99 -5.20
CA SER A 520 -21.95 -22.47 -5.21
C SER A 520 -22.95 -21.39 -4.76
N GLN A 521 -22.63 -20.62 -3.71
CA GLN A 521 -23.49 -19.52 -3.22
C GLN A 521 -23.70 -18.44 -4.31
N PHE A 522 -22.64 -18.06 -5.03
CA PHE A 522 -22.72 -17.07 -6.11
C PHE A 522 -23.46 -17.62 -7.34
N LEU A 523 -23.12 -18.83 -7.79
CA LEU A 523 -23.72 -19.43 -8.97
C LEU A 523 -25.22 -19.69 -8.80
N ARG A 524 -25.67 -20.15 -7.60
CA ARG A 524 -27.11 -20.32 -7.28
C ARG A 524 -27.90 -19.02 -7.38
N LYS A 525 -27.27 -17.87 -7.16
CA LYS A 525 -27.89 -16.54 -7.31
C LYS A 525 -27.81 -15.99 -8.75
N GLY A 526 -27.23 -16.75 -9.67
CA GLY A 526 -27.00 -16.32 -11.05
C GLY A 526 -25.90 -15.26 -11.19
N CYS A 527 -25.06 -15.08 -10.16
CA CYS A 527 -23.93 -14.20 -10.18
C CYS A 527 -22.81 -14.72 -11.09
N GLN A 528 -21.92 -13.84 -11.50
CA GLN A 528 -20.70 -14.20 -12.21
C GLN A 528 -19.60 -14.55 -11.22
N MET A 529 -18.74 -15.50 -11.61
CA MET A 529 -17.55 -15.88 -10.87
C MET A 529 -16.28 -15.53 -11.64
N ALA A 530 -15.25 -15.12 -10.92
CA ALA A 530 -13.90 -14.99 -11.43
C ALA A 530 -12.92 -15.76 -10.52
N ILE A 531 -11.95 -16.43 -11.11
CA ILE A 531 -10.88 -17.13 -10.39
C ILE A 531 -9.55 -16.55 -10.86
N LEU A 532 -8.81 -15.94 -9.94
CA LEU A 532 -7.41 -15.60 -10.13
C LEU A 532 -6.56 -16.74 -9.56
N PHE A 533 -6.04 -17.58 -10.45
CA PHE A 533 -5.27 -18.77 -10.09
C PHE A 533 -3.79 -18.58 -10.40
N ILE A 534 -2.98 -18.52 -9.35
CA ILE A 534 -1.52 -18.38 -9.44
C ILE A 534 -0.89 -19.70 -9.05
N THR A 535 -0.25 -20.36 -10.00
CA THR A 535 0.15 -21.76 -9.86
C THR A 535 1.57 -22.03 -10.36
N GLU A 536 2.11 -23.15 -9.93
CA GLU A 536 3.36 -23.74 -10.44
C GLU A 536 3.08 -25.01 -11.26
N ASN A 537 1.81 -25.33 -11.47
CA ASN A 537 1.41 -26.53 -12.20
C ASN A 537 1.61 -26.36 -13.71
N SER A 538 1.86 -27.46 -14.39
CA SER A 538 1.92 -27.53 -15.84
C SER A 538 0.54 -27.28 -16.46
N ASP A 539 0.48 -26.82 -17.72
CA ASP A 539 -0.75 -26.61 -18.45
C ASP A 539 -1.66 -27.87 -18.47
N ARG A 540 -1.06 -29.04 -18.49
CA ARG A 540 -1.80 -30.32 -18.45
C ARG A 540 -2.51 -30.50 -17.10
N GLU A 541 -1.86 -30.18 -16.02
CA GLU A 541 -2.42 -30.27 -14.67
C GLU A 541 -3.48 -29.21 -14.45
N ILE A 542 -3.19 -27.97 -14.86
CA ILE A 542 -4.15 -26.86 -14.84
C ILE A 542 -5.45 -27.25 -15.56
N ASN A 543 -5.34 -27.76 -16.78
CA ASN A 543 -6.51 -28.19 -17.56
C ASN A 543 -7.32 -29.32 -16.87
N LYS A 544 -6.66 -30.23 -16.14
CA LYS A 544 -7.34 -31.24 -15.36
C LYS A 544 -8.09 -30.66 -14.16
N ILE A 545 -7.50 -29.67 -13.47
CA ILE A 545 -8.11 -28.98 -12.34
C ILE A 545 -9.34 -28.21 -12.83
N VAL A 546 -9.18 -27.34 -13.84
CA VAL A 546 -10.25 -26.47 -14.36
C VAL A 546 -11.47 -27.29 -14.77
N ARG A 547 -11.29 -28.42 -15.48
CA ARG A 547 -12.40 -29.30 -15.90
C ARG A 547 -13.15 -29.95 -14.76
N LYS A 548 -12.59 -29.97 -13.56
CA LYS A 548 -13.19 -30.60 -12.37
C LYS A 548 -13.88 -29.60 -11.45
N ILE A 549 -13.74 -28.29 -11.72
CA ILE A 549 -14.37 -27.25 -10.90
C ILE A 549 -15.89 -27.35 -11.10
N PRO A 550 -16.68 -27.62 -10.05
CA PRO A 550 -18.12 -27.80 -10.18
C PRO A 550 -18.82 -26.53 -10.66
N ASP A 551 -19.73 -26.68 -11.62
CA ASP A 551 -20.65 -25.62 -12.12
C ASP A 551 -19.96 -24.34 -12.64
N PHE A 552 -18.64 -24.34 -12.79
CA PHE A 552 -17.86 -23.21 -13.31
C PHE A 552 -17.77 -23.29 -14.85
N ASP A 553 -18.16 -22.19 -15.52
CA ASP A 553 -18.21 -22.09 -16.98
C ASP A 553 -17.16 -21.08 -17.51
N PRO A 554 -15.88 -21.49 -17.64
CA PRO A 554 -14.81 -20.60 -18.08
C PRO A 554 -14.92 -20.16 -19.55
N ASP A 555 -15.60 -20.95 -20.37
CA ASP A 555 -15.81 -20.65 -21.80
C ASP A 555 -17.05 -19.77 -22.04
N GLY A 556 -17.90 -19.63 -21.02
CA GLY A 556 -19.12 -18.82 -21.05
C GLY A 556 -19.01 -17.55 -20.20
N LYS A 557 -19.84 -17.45 -19.15
CA LYS A 557 -19.97 -16.23 -18.33
C LYS A 557 -18.85 -16.02 -17.31
N ASP A 558 -18.24 -17.11 -16.82
CA ASP A 558 -17.27 -17.04 -15.73
C ASP A 558 -15.85 -16.72 -16.26
N ILE A 559 -14.96 -16.30 -15.38
CA ILE A 559 -13.63 -15.83 -15.77
C ILE A 559 -12.56 -16.64 -15.04
N MET A 560 -11.66 -17.21 -15.84
CA MET A 560 -10.44 -17.84 -15.33
C MET A 560 -9.23 -17.02 -15.76
N ALA A 561 -8.49 -16.46 -14.79
CA ALA A 561 -7.21 -15.79 -14.99
C ALA A 561 -6.11 -16.66 -14.35
N ILE A 562 -5.30 -17.31 -15.16
CA ILE A 562 -4.29 -18.27 -14.73
C ILE A 562 -2.90 -17.70 -14.98
N LEU A 563 -2.12 -17.54 -13.92
CA LEU A 563 -0.70 -17.20 -13.99
C LEU A 563 0.13 -18.40 -13.53
N SER A 564 0.92 -18.97 -14.45
CA SER A 564 1.84 -20.07 -14.13
C SER A 564 3.26 -19.53 -14.00
N LEU A 565 3.95 -19.92 -12.91
CA LEU A 565 5.35 -19.62 -12.63
C LEU A 565 6.13 -20.91 -12.52
N ASP A 566 7.45 -20.85 -12.77
CA ASP A 566 8.32 -22.00 -12.60
C ASP A 566 8.37 -22.41 -11.11
N PRO A 567 8.12 -23.70 -10.77
CA PRO A 567 8.14 -24.19 -9.41
C PRO A 567 9.54 -24.24 -8.80
N ALA A 568 10.59 -24.19 -9.62
CA ALA A 568 11.96 -24.41 -9.20
C ALA A 568 12.46 -23.35 -8.22
N GLY A 569 12.59 -23.70 -6.94
CA GLY A 569 13.26 -22.90 -5.93
C GLY A 569 12.45 -21.77 -5.28
N ASP A 570 11.09 -21.90 -5.24
CA ASP A 570 10.21 -20.99 -4.50
C ASP A 570 9.51 -21.71 -3.30
N PRO A 571 10.29 -22.23 -2.32
CA PRO A 571 9.75 -23.02 -1.22
C PRO A 571 8.78 -22.26 -0.31
N LEU A 572 8.88 -20.95 -0.27
CA LEU A 572 8.01 -20.06 0.51
C LEU A 572 6.85 -19.47 -0.32
N ALA A 573 6.77 -19.79 -1.62
CA ALA A 573 5.80 -19.23 -2.55
C ALA A 573 5.92 -17.70 -2.72
N ILE A 574 7.12 -17.14 -2.58
CA ILE A 574 7.37 -15.69 -2.64
C ILE A 574 6.96 -15.13 -4.00
N ASN A 575 7.45 -15.73 -5.08
CA ASN A 575 7.16 -15.25 -6.44
C ASN A 575 5.67 -15.30 -6.77
N ARG A 576 4.95 -16.35 -6.31
CA ARG A 576 3.49 -16.48 -6.49
C ARG A 576 2.72 -15.42 -5.70
N LEU A 577 3.14 -15.15 -4.49
CA LEU A 577 2.52 -14.14 -3.64
C LEU A 577 2.81 -12.71 -4.14
N ILE A 578 4.00 -12.43 -4.64
CA ILE A 578 4.35 -11.16 -5.30
C ILE A 578 3.58 -10.99 -6.61
N ALA A 579 3.44 -12.06 -7.40
CA ALA A 579 2.58 -12.04 -8.59
C ALA A 579 1.13 -11.68 -8.24
N SER A 580 0.57 -12.28 -7.17
CA SER A 580 -0.78 -11.94 -6.70
C SER A 580 -0.89 -10.46 -6.33
N LYS A 581 0.15 -9.90 -5.70
CA LYS A 581 0.21 -8.48 -5.34
C LYS A 581 0.19 -7.57 -6.58
N ILE A 582 1.05 -7.84 -7.54
CA ILE A 582 1.15 -7.05 -8.78
C ILE A 582 -0.20 -7.07 -9.52
N LEU A 583 -0.78 -8.26 -9.69
CA LEU A 583 -2.04 -8.42 -10.41
C LEU A 583 -3.22 -7.75 -9.71
N LEU A 584 -3.36 -7.93 -8.40
CA LEU A 584 -4.47 -7.36 -7.63
C LEU A 584 -4.32 -5.84 -7.47
N ASN A 585 -3.11 -5.31 -7.31
CA ASN A 585 -2.87 -3.87 -7.31
C ASN A 585 -3.23 -3.24 -8.67
N ALA A 586 -2.80 -3.86 -9.78
CA ALA A 586 -3.11 -3.40 -11.12
C ALA A 586 -4.63 -3.49 -11.39
N HIS A 587 -5.28 -4.60 -10.98
CA HIS A 587 -6.73 -4.77 -11.08
C HIS A 587 -7.49 -3.68 -10.30
N SER A 588 -7.11 -3.44 -9.04
CA SER A 588 -7.72 -2.41 -8.21
C SER A 588 -7.56 -1.02 -8.82
N ALA A 589 -6.35 -0.65 -9.27
CA ALA A 589 -6.09 0.62 -9.94
C ALA A 589 -6.91 0.78 -11.23
N ALA A 590 -7.02 -0.30 -12.02
CA ALA A 590 -7.78 -0.33 -13.26
C ALA A 590 -9.28 -0.13 -13.01
N VAL A 591 -9.87 -0.82 -12.03
CA VAL A 591 -11.29 -0.65 -11.64
C VAL A 591 -11.54 0.79 -11.19
N MET A 592 -10.65 1.35 -10.35
CA MET A 592 -10.81 2.72 -9.85
C MET A 592 -10.67 3.77 -10.96
N ALA A 593 -9.78 3.54 -11.93
CA ALA A 593 -9.67 4.42 -13.11
C ALA A 593 -10.93 4.34 -14.00
N ARG A 594 -11.45 3.15 -14.25
CA ARG A 594 -12.67 2.92 -15.02
C ARG A 594 -13.92 3.48 -14.35
N THR A 595 -13.92 3.61 -13.04
CA THR A 595 -15.02 4.24 -12.27
C THR A 595 -14.83 5.74 -12.07
N GLY A 596 -13.84 6.37 -12.75
CA GLY A 596 -13.63 7.82 -12.76
C GLY A 596 -12.95 8.39 -11.51
N ARG A 597 -12.30 7.52 -10.69
CA ARG A 597 -11.60 7.94 -9.47
C ARG A 597 -10.13 8.27 -9.68
N VAL A 598 -9.62 7.97 -10.87
CA VAL A 598 -8.25 8.32 -11.29
C VAL A 598 -8.32 9.26 -12.49
N ILE A 599 -7.53 10.33 -12.49
CA ILE A 599 -7.43 11.30 -13.58
C ILE A 599 -5.96 11.43 -13.99
N GLY A 600 -5.68 11.10 -15.26
CA GLY A 600 -4.31 10.83 -15.66
C GLY A 600 -3.76 9.67 -14.86
N ASN A 601 -2.74 9.90 -14.05
CA ASN A 601 -2.22 8.97 -13.06
C ASN A 601 -2.26 9.54 -11.63
N THR A 602 -3.25 10.34 -11.32
CA THR A 602 -3.47 10.92 -9.98
C THR A 602 -4.82 10.50 -9.43
N VAL A 603 -5.01 10.64 -8.11
CA VAL A 603 -6.25 10.27 -7.41
C VAL A 603 -6.86 11.49 -6.72
N PRO A 604 -7.53 12.38 -7.47
CA PRO A 604 -8.06 13.64 -6.93
C PRO A 604 -9.33 13.47 -6.07
N VAL A 605 -9.76 12.25 -5.82
CA VAL A 605 -10.84 11.92 -4.89
C VAL A 605 -10.33 11.62 -3.48
N LEU A 606 -9.04 11.71 -3.23
CA LEU A 606 -8.39 11.51 -1.94
C LEU A 606 -9.10 12.27 -0.81
N ASP A 607 -9.36 11.61 0.33
CA ASP A 607 -9.87 12.26 1.55
C ASP A 607 -8.70 12.84 2.36
N PRO A 608 -8.61 14.18 2.55
CA PRO A 608 -7.54 14.82 3.33
C PRO A 608 -7.79 14.67 4.85
N ALA A 609 -7.79 13.44 5.35
CA ALA A 609 -8.14 13.11 6.74
C ALA A 609 -6.95 13.17 7.73
N ASP A 610 -5.72 13.19 7.22
CA ASP A 610 -4.48 13.26 8.01
C ASP A 610 -3.50 14.28 7.40
N LEU A 611 -2.42 14.61 8.12
CA LEU A 611 -1.47 15.64 7.69
C LEU A 611 -0.80 15.30 6.35
N LYS A 612 -0.49 14.02 6.11
CA LYS A 612 0.10 13.58 4.84
C LYS A 612 -0.90 13.73 3.69
N SER A 613 -2.13 13.30 3.88
CA SER A 613 -3.18 13.38 2.84
C SER A 613 -3.58 14.82 2.52
N ILE A 614 -3.53 15.75 3.50
CA ILE A 614 -3.67 17.19 3.25
C ILE A 614 -2.57 17.69 2.31
N GLY A 615 -1.32 17.29 2.54
CA GLY A 615 -0.20 17.64 1.66
C GLY A 615 -0.37 17.14 0.24
N GLN A 616 -0.77 15.86 0.10
CA GLN A 616 -1.07 15.24 -1.19
C GLN A 616 -2.23 15.95 -1.89
N ALA A 617 -3.33 16.24 -1.20
CA ALA A 617 -4.48 16.96 -1.72
C ALA A 617 -4.09 18.37 -2.23
N THR A 618 -3.29 19.11 -1.44
CA THR A 618 -2.77 20.42 -1.83
C THR A 618 -1.95 20.35 -3.11
N ALA A 619 -1.06 19.37 -3.21
CA ALA A 619 -0.21 19.16 -4.39
C ALA A 619 -1.03 18.75 -5.62
N LEU A 620 -2.11 17.97 -5.45
CA LEU A 620 -3.03 17.63 -6.53
C LEU A 620 -3.77 18.85 -7.07
N VAL A 621 -4.28 19.72 -6.19
CA VAL A 621 -4.90 21.00 -6.61
C VAL A 621 -3.89 21.83 -7.40
N LEU A 622 -2.68 22.00 -6.86
CA LEU A 622 -1.58 22.74 -7.49
C LEU A 622 -1.25 22.21 -8.89
N SER A 623 -1.05 20.88 -8.99
CA SER A 623 -0.66 20.22 -10.23
C SER A 623 -1.74 20.35 -11.30
N HIS A 624 -2.98 19.95 -11.00
CA HIS A 624 -4.05 19.95 -11.99
C HIS A 624 -4.40 21.34 -12.50
N VAL A 625 -4.44 22.33 -11.61
CA VAL A 625 -4.69 23.73 -12.02
C VAL A 625 -3.56 24.21 -12.92
N ASN A 626 -2.31 24.08 -12.48
CA ASN A 626 -1.17 24.57 -13.25
C ASN A 626 -0.98 23.83 -14.58
N ASP A 627 -1.38 22.56 -14.67
CA ASP A 627 -1.39 21.81 -15.93
C ASP A 627 -2.42 22.38 -16.93
N VAL A 628 -3.61 22.78 -16.45
CA VAL A 628 -4.63 23.43 -17.30
C VAL A 628 -4.16 24.79 -17.77
N LEU A 629 -3.58 25.62 -16.87
CA LEU A 629 -3.09 26.96 -17.21
C LEU A 629 -2.00 26.94 -18.28
N LYS A 630 -1.26 25.86 -18.45
CA LYS A 630 -0.22 25.67 -19.47
C LYS A 630 -0.75 25.16 -20.83
N LYS A 631 -2.02 24.68 -20.90
CA LYS A 631 -2.56 24.14 -22.15
C LYS A 631 -2.65 25.23 -23.21
N PRO A 632 -2.24 24.97 -24.47
CA PRO A 632 -2.28 25.95 -25.56
C PRO A 632 -3.68 26.57 -25.77
N ASP A 633 -4.74 25.74 -25.66
CA ASP A 633 -6.11 26.18 -25.81
C ASP A 633 -6.55 27.15 -24.69
N TRP A 634 -6.11 26.90 -23.45
CA TRP A 634 -6.34 27.79 -22.34
C TRP A 634 -5.63 29.12 -22.56
N VAL A 635 -4.32 29.09 -22.88
CA VAL A 635 -3.52 30.29 -23.11
C VAL A 635 -4.07 31.12 -24.26
N LYS A 636 -4.51 30.49 -25.34
CA LYS A 636 -5.11 31.15 -26.50
C LYS A 636 -6.39 31.91 -26.14
N ARG A 637 -7.22 31.39 -25.23
CA ARG A 637 -8.55 31.95 -24.89
C ARG A 637 -8.51 32.92 -23.71
N HIS A 638 -7.70 32.59 -22.70
CA HIS A 638 -7.69 33.32 -21.43
C HIS A 638 -6.38 34.05 -21.14
N GLY A 639 -5.42 34.01 -22.07
CA GLY A 639 -4.10 34.60 -21.90
C GLY A 639 -3.19 33.79 -21.01
N ILE A 640 -1.93 34.22 -20.88
CA ILE A 640 -0.94 33.63 -19.99
C ILE A 640 -1.27 34.06 -18.57
N GLN A 641 -1.54 33.09 -17.71
CA GLN A 641 -1.80 33.32 -16.29
C GLN A 641 -0.63 32.84 -15.45
N LYS A 642 -0.40 33.49 -14.33
CA LYS A 642 0.63 33.08 -13.37
C LYS A 642 0.21 31.74 -12.74
N PRO A 643 1.12 30.75 -12.66
CA PRO A 643 0.86 29.54 -11.90
C PRO A 643 0.46 29.85 -10.45
N ILE A 644 -0.51 29.11 -9.95
CA ILE A 644 -0.89 29.22 -8.54
C ILE A 644 0.22 28.62 -7.64
N SER A 645 0.32 29.15 -6.42
CA SER A 645 1.28 28.68 -5.42
C SER A 645 0.72 27.57 -4.54
N TYR A 646 1.60 26.87 -3.82
CA TYR A 646 1.21 25.85 -2.83
C TYR A 646 0.31 26.45 -1.73
N GLY A 647 0.63 27.64 -1.22
CA GLY A 647 -0.17 28.33 -0.21
C GLY A 647 -1.57 28.71 -0.70
N GLU A 648 -1.71 29.17 -1.96
CA GLU A 648 -3.01 29.47 -2.57
C GLU A 648 -3.84 28.17 -2.73
N SER A 649 -3.23 27.09 -3.22
CA SER A 649 -3.87 25.78 -3.35
C SER A 649 -4.37 25.28 -2.00
N ASN A 650 -3.54 25.37 -0.95
CA ASN A 650 -3.85 24.95 0.40
C ASN A 650 -4.99 25.78 1.02
N ALA A 651 -4.98 27.11 0.84
CA ALA A 651 -6.03 27.97 1.35
C ALA A 651 -7.41 27.64 0.75
N VAL A 652 -7.47 27.40 -0.56
CA VAL A 652 -8.71 26.99 -1.24
C VAL A 652 -9.14 25.60 -0.82
N LEU A 653 -8.21 24.64 -0.64
CA LEU A 653 -8.48 23.30 -0.15
C LEU A 653 -9.11 23.32 1.26
N PHE A 654 -8.55 24.09 2.19
CA PHE A 654 -9.11 24.19 3.55
C PHE A 654 -10.50 24.85 3.57
N ASP A 655 -10.76 25.78 2.66
CA ASP A 655 -12.10 26.35 2.51
C ASP A 655 -13.10 25.32 1.98
N ALA A 656 -12.70 24.50 1.00
CA ALA A 656 -13.50 23.41 0.48
C ALA A 656 -13.74 22.29 1.54
N ILE A 657 -12.75 21.95 2.36
CA ILE A 657 -12.90 21.01 3.47
C ILE A 657 -13.96 21.52 4.44
N ARG A 658 -13.85 22.75 4.89
CA ARG A 658 -14.81 23.39 5.81
C ARG A 658 -16.22 23.42 5.24
N PHE A 659 -16.36 23.74 3.95
CA PHE A 659 -17.63 23.73 3.25
C PHE A 659 -18.29 22.35 3.27
N MET A 660 -17.52 21.29 3.02
CA MET A 660 -17.99 19.93 3.03
C MET A 660 -18.37 19.44 4.44
N GLU A 661 -17.64 19.87 5.48
CA GLU A 661 -17.96 19.57 6.88
C GLU A 661 -19.32 20.13 7.28
N GLY A 662 -19.69 21.33 6.77
CA GLY A 662 -20.96 22.01 7.07
C GLY A 662 -22.17 21.49 6.30
N ASN A 663 -21.99 20.88 5.12
CA ASN A 663 -23.11 20.57 4.20
C ASN A 663 -23.48 19.08 4.10
N GLY A 664 -22.99 18.23 5.00
CA GLY A 664 -23.25 16.77 4.99
C GLY A 664 -22.63 16.09 3.76
N LYS A 665 -21.56 15.37 3.97
CA LYS A 665 -20.81 14.65 2.89
C LYS A 665 -21.69 13.56 2.25
N GLN A 666 -21.73 13.54 0.91
CA GLN A 666 -21.99 12.31 0.17
C GLN A 666 -20.62 11.66 -0.14
N PRO A 667 -20.16 10.71 0.69
CA PRO A 667 -18.74 10.31 0.70
C PRO A 667 -18.19 9.80 -0.62
N GLU A 668 -19.02 9.28 -1.50
CA GLU A 668 -18.57 8.64 -2.74
C GLU A 668 -18.54 9.57 -3.95
N GLN A 669 -19.09 10.79 -3.85
CA GLN A 669 -19.25 11.71 -4.97
C GLN A 669 -18.54 13.05 -4.76
N ASP A 670 -18.43 13.49 -3.51
CA ASP A 670 -17.94 14.84 -3.18
C ASP A 670 -16.46 14.79 -2.79
N SER A 671 -15.61 15.56 -3.47
CA SER A 671 -14.17 15.69 -3.20
C SER A 671 -13.78 17.14 -3.01
N SER A 672 -13.16 17.46 -1.87
CA SER A 672 -12.61 18.79 -1.59
C SER A 672 -11.51 19.21 -2.58
N VAL A 673 -10.73 18.24 -3.07
CA VAL A 673 -9.71 18.45 -4.12
C VAL A 673 -10.39 18.86 -5.43
N ALA A 674 -11.41 18.11 -5.85
CA ALA A 674 -12.15 18.39 -7.08
C ALA A 674 -12.85 19.75 -7.02
N LEU A 675 -13.49 20.06 -5.90
CA LEU A 675 -14.13 21.37 -5.68
C LEU A 675 -13.12 22.51 -5.78
N SER A 676 -11.95 22.36 -5.16
CA SER A 676 -10.88 23.36 -5.19
C SER A 676 -10.39 23.59 -6.62
N ILE A 677 -10.17 22.53 -7.39
CA ILE A 677 -9.73 22.62 -8.79
C ILE A 677 -10.76 23.36 -9.64
N ILE A 678 -12.03 22.94 -9.58
CA ILE A 678 -13.11 23.57 -10.37
C ILE A 678 -13.26 25.04 -9.98
N ARG A 679 -13.34 25.34 -8.68
CA ARG A 679 -13.48 26.71 -8.18
C ARG A 679 -12.37 27.63 -8.68
N ILE A 680 -11.12 27.18 -8.61
CA ILE A 680 -9.96 27.98 -9.06
C ILE A 680 -10.04 28.21 -10.57
N LEU A 681 -10.23 27.16 -11.35
CA LEU A 681 -10.24 27.27 -12.81
C LEU A 681 -11.41 28.12 -13.31
N GLU A 682 -12.61 27.97 -12.76
CA GLU A 682 -13.77 28.81 -13.11
C GLU A 682 -13.58 30.25 -12.70
N SER A 683 -12.98 30.52 -11.54
CA SER A 683 -12.69 31.87 -11.12
C SER A 683 -11.69 32.56 -12.06
N LEU A 684 -10.66 31.83 -12.47
CA LEU A 684 -9.65 32.36 -13.42
C LEU A 684 -10.24 32.52 -14.83
N ARG A 685 -11.12 31.61 -15.27
CA ARG A 685 -11.78 31.63 -16.57
C ARG A 685 -12.73 32.84 -16.69
N LEU A 686 -13.56 33.04 -15.65
CA LEU A 686 -14.62 34.05 -15.63
C LEU A 686 -14.14 35.39 -15.06
N ASN A 687 -12.91 35.47 -14.56
CA ASN A 687 -12.35 36.65 -13.87
C ASN A 687 -13.27 37.22 -12.77
N ARG A 688 -13.93 36.31 -12.01
CA ARG A 688 -14.76 36.63 -10.85
C ARG A 688 -14.64 35.57 -9.77
N ALA A 689 -15.05 35.89 -8.55
CA ALA A 689 -15.18 34.87 -7.50
C ALA A 689 -16.23 33.81 -7.90
N PHE A 690 -15.84 32.55 -7.84
CA PHE A 690 -16.70 31.40 -8.07
C PHE A 690 -16.96 30.71 -6.74
N SER A 691 -18.22 30.42 -6.43
CA SER A 691 -18.55 29.84 -5.13
C SER A 691 -18.34 28.33 -5.07
N LEU A 692 -18.29 27.76 -3.87
CA LEU A 692 -18.19 26.32 -3.69
C LEU A 692 -19.48 25.58 -4.08
N GLU A 693 -20.64 26.24 -3.94
CA GLU A 693 -21.95 25.75 -4.41
C GLU A 693 -21.98 25.63 -5.93
N GLU A 694 -21.50 26.65 -6.65
CA GLU A 694 -21.37 26.62 -8.11
C GLU A 694 -20.42 25.51 -8.55
N ALA A 695 -19.27 25.36 -7.88
CA ALA A 695 -18.29 24.30 -8.15
C ALA A 695 -18.88 22.88 -7.88
N MET A 696 -19.66 22.74 -6.82
CA MET A 696 -20.35 21.49 -6.48
C MET A 696 -21.39 21.11 -7.55
N ALA A 697 -22.13 22.09 -8.08
CA ALA A 697 -23.07 21.84 -9.16
C ALA A 697 -22.37 21.28 -10.39
N ILE A 698 -21.27 21.89 -10.82
CA ILE A 698 -20.46 21.39 -11.95
C ILE A 698 -19.92 20.00 -11.66
N LEU A 699 -19.38 19.77 -10.45
CA LEU A 699 -18.82 18.46 -10.08
C LEU A 699 -19.86 17.35 -10.17
N ARG A 700 -21.07 17.60 -9.69
CA ARG A 700 -22.18 16.61 -9.69
C ARG A 700 -22.77 16.37 -11.09
N GLU A 701 -22.82 17.40 -11.93
CA GLU A 701 -23.36 17.32 -13.28
C GLU A 701 -22.36 16.66 -14.25
N THR A 702 -21.12 17.11 -14.21
CA THR A 702 -20.12 16.81 -15.25
C THR A 702 -19.07 15.81 -14.78
N GLY A 703 -18.71 15.81 -13.49
CA GLY A 703 -17.57 15.10 -12.93
C GLY A 703 -16.23 15.75 -13.29
N LEU A 704 -15.22 15.58 -12.40
CA LEU A 704 -13.93 16.27 -12.54
C LEU A 704 -13.18 15.87 -13.82
N GLN A 705 -13.18 14.59 -14.22
CA GLN A 705 -12.44 14.12 -15.39
C GLN A 705 -12.93 14.78 -16.68
N ARG A 706 -14.23 14.80 -16.90
CA ARG A 706 -14.83 15.45 -18.08
C ARG A 706 -14.62 16.97 -18.03
N TYR A 707 -14.82 17.58 -16.87
CA TYR A 707 -14.57 18.98 -16.66
C TYR A 707 -13.14 19.39 -17.06
N LEU A 708 -12.10 18.68 -16.58
CA LEU A 708 -10.69 18.98 -16.90
C LEU A 708 -10.32 18.74 -18.37
N ARG A 709 -11.08 17.88 -19.07
CA ARG A 709 -10.93 17.69 -20.52
C ARG A 709 -11.46 18.89 -21.27
N ASP A 710 -12.60 19.39 -20.87
CA ASP A 710 -13.38 20.38 -21.63
C ASP A 710 -13.06 21.83 -21.24
N VAL A 711 -12.67 22.13 -19.99
CA VAL A 711 -12.51 23.49 -19.46
C VAL A 711 -11.53 24.36 -20.27
N ALA A 712 -10.46 23.79 -20.80
CA ALA A 712 -9.49 24.52 -21.61
C ALA A 712 -10.04 25.02 -22.95
N THR A 713 -11.12 24.41 -23.44
CA THR A 713 -11.76 24.71 -24.72
C THR A 713 -13.08 25.48 -24.59
N GLN A 714 -13.59 25.64 -23.36
CA GLN A 714 -14.82 26.40 -23.11
C GLN A 714 -14.59 27.92 -23.32
N SER A 715 -15.57 28.58 -23.94
CA SER A 715 -15.61 30.07 -24.06
C SER A 715 -15.94 30.68 -22.70
N GLN A 716 -15.66 31.99 -22.57
CA GLN A 716 -16.12 32.78 -21.41
C GLN A 716 -17.63 32.85 -21.35
#